data_9584c7208874f0e8f1480c2d15462283
#
_entry.id   9584c7208874f0e8f1480c2d15462283
#
_cell.length_a   1.000
_cell.length_b   1.000
_cell.length_c   1.000
_cell.angle_alpha   90.00
_cell.angle_beta   90.00
_cell.angle_gamma   90.00
#
_symmetry.space_group_name_H-M   'P 1'
#
loop_
_entity.id
_entity.type
_entity.pdbx_description
1 polymer ?
#
loop_
_entity_poly.entity_id
_entity_poly.type
_entity_poly.pdbx_seq_one_letter_code
_entity_poly.pdbx_strand_id
1 'polypeptide(L)'
;LRSRVQLLCENCKIDSRNLKWYAAFHNESHHPHVHLVVYSSDPSEGYLTAKGIDAMRSAYAHDIFRQEFLSIYEKATEQRNQLKEQAEKSLLFLLQQMQEGVCHNLKIAEQMQLLSRRLKNTGGKKVYGYLKADVKAIVNDIVDELAKEERVAECYQAWLKSREEIQHYYKDSEIERIPLSQQKELKSIKNMVIREAVRFGEGHLYLEEVETGMERLEEISEQQTESLATLQGEDMPDILPGQMEEQEPDRQEEEHGESASYFARWTDRYKEAREYLYGTMEAEPDEEAAHEIMLEEAEHGNAYAMHDMGKIYAQGIGCEADKEKADVWYKKALAAMHYVEQKKSNTYLEYRIGKMYQYGLGTDEKLEQAGEWFSKAAEKEHKYALYSLGMLYLQGKGVEQNEETAYSLLFRSYSKGNPYAAYELGKLYAAGCGTEKNQEKSENCYRAAFLGFLNLEKKSKDDTLWYRIGCMYLHGIGTEADETKAEHYLTKASDYGNAHASYQLARLYIRQESQKLSGESGTAPDYAKIAKAVKWLEESAAQENPFADYALGRLYREGILVAADMEKAVFHLKRAADAGNSYAQYQLGKIYLEEDTRNIPAAIQYLTLAAKQKNEFAAYRLGKIYLAGEELPKNTELALHYLKMAADTGNQYAQYALGKVYLIGKNVQQDKELAYDYFLKSAEQGNIYAAYFLEHWNDMPHPDLLLMATRLMRHLEHIIEENVAGRKSGGHRQGIDRKLARKIRQKKIAQGHAVDDHEDMVQTQ
;
A
#
# COMPACT_ATOMS: atom_id res chain seq x y z
N LEU A 1 36.39 -45.02 6.13
CA LEU A 1 37.81 -45.46 5.84
C LEU A 1 38.03 -45.77 4.38
N ARG A 2 37.22 -46.63 3.71
CA ARG A 2 37.41 -46.98 2.29
C ARG A 2 37.39 -45.78 1.34
N SER A 3 36.55 -44.78 1.62
CA SER A 3 36.43 -43.56 0.83
C SER A 3 37.62 -42.57 1.03
N ARG A 4 38.51 -42.85 2.02
CA ARG A 4 39.66 -42.01 2.37
C ARG A 4 41.00 -42.70 2.15
N VAL A 5 41.05 -43.74 1.32
CA VAL A 5 42.30 -44.46 1.01
C VAL A 5 43.36 -43.52 0.45
N GLN A 6 42.99 -42.58 -0.41
CA GLN A 6 43.89 -41.59 -0.97
C GLN A 6 44.49 -40.67 0.13
N LEU A 7 43.71 -40.26 1.11
CA LEU A 7 44.19 -39.48 2.25
C LEU A 7 45.23 -40.26 3.07
N LEU A 8 45.01 -41.57 3.28
CA LEU A 8 46.00 -42.41 3.92
C LEU A 8 47.30 -42.48 3.12
N CYS A 9 47.22 -42.72 1.81
CA CYS A 9 48.37 -42.77 0.93
C CYS A 9 49.18 -41.47 0.99
N GLU A 10 48.54 -40.34 0.85
CA GLU A 10 49.20 -39.02 0.82
C GLU A 10 49.86 -38.67 2.15
N ASN A 11 49.22 -38.93 3.28
CA ASN A 11 49.72 -38.55 4.59
C ASN A 11 50.71 -39.56 5.18
N CYS A 12 50.59 -40.84 4.84
CA CYS A 12 51.54 -41.88 5.24
C CYS A 12 52.68 -42.07 4.23
N LYS A 13 52.65 -41.35 3.10
CA LYS A 13 53.65 -41.45 2.03
C LYS A 13 53.80 -42.89 1.52
N ILE A 14 52.70 -43.53 1.21
CA ILE A 14 52.59 -44.89 0.71
C ILE A 14 51.90 -44.87 -0.67
N ASP A 15 52.49 -45.57 -1.67
CA ASP A 15 51.81 -45.72 -2.97
C ASP A 15 50.51 -46.51 -2.77
N SER A 16 49.44 -46.11 -3.42
CA SER A 16 48.08 -46.72 -3.29
C SER A 16 48.09 -48.24 -3.56
N ARG A 17 48.99 -48.74 -4.39
CA ARG A 17 49.15 -50.17 -4.71
C ARG A 17 49.78 -50.96 -3.54
N ASN A 18 50.61 -50.31 -2.75
CA ASN A 18 51.31 -50.92 -1.64
C ASN A 18 50.62 -50.73 -0.29
N LEU A 19 49.59 -49.88 -0.21
CA LEU A 19 48.86 -49.60 1.03
C LEU A 19 48.12 -50.79 1.53
N LYS A 20 48.39 -51.19 2.76
CA LYS A 20 47.64 -52.14 3.55
C LYS A 20 47.17 -51.45 4.84
N TRP A 21 45.90 -51.72 5.21
CA TRP A 21 45.37 -51.16 6.41
C TRP A 21 44.35 -52.12 7.07
N TYR A 22 44.27 -52.05 8.40
CA TYR A 22 43.31 -52.73 9.24
C TYR A 22 42.69 -51.75 10.21
N ALA A 23 41.39 -51.86 10.43
CA ALA A 23 40.70 -51.03 11.45
C ALA A 23 39.89 -51.96 12.36
N ALA A 24 40.04 -51.81 13.64
CA ALA A 24 39.27 -52.47 14.69
C ALA A 24 38.47 -51.42 15.44
N PHE A 25 37.15 -51.58 15.48
CA PHE A 25 36.26 -50.71 16.25
C PHE A 25 36.02 -51.29 17.63
N HIS A 26 36.32 -50.55 18.67
CA HIS A 26 36.01 -50.89 20.04
C HIS A 26 34.86 -50.03 20.52
N ASN A 27 33.77 -50.71 20.91
CA ASN A 27 32.57 -50.04 21.43
C ASN A 27 32.53 -50.20 22.95
N GLU A 28 33.39 -49.51 23.65
CA GLU A 28 33.30 -49.40 25.12
C GLU A 28 32.28 -48.29 25.45
N SER A 29 31.42 -48.53 26.47
CA SER A 29 30.21 -47.76 26.77
C SER A 29 30.42 -46.29 27.00
N HIS A 30 31.66 -45.81 27.19
CA HIS A 30 31.99 -44.40 27.45
C HIS A 30 32.95 -43.78 26.46
N HIS A 31 33.66 -44.56 25.64
CA HIS A 31 34.63 -44.06 24.68
C HIS A 31 34.72 -45.00 23.45
N PRO A 32 33.78 -44.94 22.51
CA PRO A 32 33.93 -45.66 21.25
C PRO A 32 35.15 -45.15 20.47
N HIS A 33 36.05 -46.06 20.14
CA HIS A 33 37.24 -45.68 19.40
C HIS A 33 37.65 -46.72 18.36
N VAL A 34 38.44 -46.28 17.38
CA VAL A 34 38.90 -47.10 16.28
C VAL A 34 40.44 -47.18 16.29
N HIS A 35 40.95 -48.39 16.38
CA HIS A 35 42.35 -48.63 16.12
C HIS A 35 42.58 -48.77 14.63
N LEU A 36 43.46 -47.95 14.06
CA LEU A 36 43.80 -48.01 12.64
C LEU A 36 45.30 -48.32 12.50
N VAL A 37 45.60 -49.47 11.89
CA VAL A 37 46.95 -49.87 11.52
C VAL A 37 47.14 -49.68 10.03
N VAL A 38 48.11 -48.87 9.62
CA VAL A 38 48.43 -48.58 8.23
C VAL A 38 49.87 -48.92 7.96
N TYR A 39 50.19 -49.71 6.93
CA TYR A 39 51.56 -50.05 6.57
C TYR A 39 51.66 -50.23 5.03
N SER A 40 52.90 -50.15 4.51
CA SER A 40 53.18 -50.46 3.13
C SER A 40 53.65 -51.91 2.96
N SER A 41 53.31 -52.54 1.87
CA SER A 41 53.95 -53.80 1.45
C SER A 41 55.38 -53.61 0.93
N ASP A 42 55.82 -52.40 0.66
CA ASP A 42 57.16 -51.99 0.34
C ASP A 42 57.86 -51.42 1.58
N PRO A 43 58.96 -52.03 2.07
CA PRO A 43 59.65 -51.57 3.27
C PRO A 43 60.31 -50.21 3.11
N SER A 44 60.45 -49.66 1.93
CA SER A 44 61.04 -48.36 1.64
C SER A 44 60.02 -47.23 1.77
N GLU A 45 58.74 -47.55 1.87
CA GLU A 45 57.65 -46.58 1.98
C GLU A 45 57.10 -46.55 3.43
N GLY A 46 56.36 -45.54 3.76
CA GLY A 46 55.63 -45.43 5.02
C GLY A 46 56.33 -44.49 6.03
N TYR A 47 56.24 -43.18 5.74
CA TYR A 47 56.69 -42.13 6.62
C TYR A 47 55.55 -41.25 7.06
N LEU A 48 55.29 -41.29 8.39
CA LEU A 48 54.20 -40.48 8.97
C LEU A 48 54.75 -39.27 9.69
N THR A 49 54.28 -38.08 9.30
CA THR A 49 54.68 -36.81 9.94
C THR A 49 53.60 -36.36 10.95
N ALA A 50 53.99 -35.54 11.93
CA ALA A 50 53.05 -34.94 12.86
C ALA A 50 51.92 -34.17 12.10
N LYS A 51 52.25 -33.47 11.02
CA LYS A 51 51.30 -32.79 10.15
C LYS A 51 50.36 -33.77 9.44
N GLY A 52 50.83 -34.93 9.03
CA GLY A 52 50.03 -35.99 8.41
C GLY A 52 49.05 -36.61 9.42
N ILE A 53 49.49 -36.80 10.69
CA ILE A 53 48.60 -37.27 11.78
C ILE A 53 47.46 -36.28 12.01
N ASP A 54 47.79 -34.99 12.10
CA ASP A 54 46.77 -33.93 12.34
C ASP A 54 45.80 -33.83 11.12
N ALA A 55 46.28 -33.96 9.91
CA ALA A 55 45.44 -33.95 8.72
C ALA A 55 44.47 -35.16 8.66
N MET A 56 44.96 -36.35 9.01
CA MET A 56 44.13 -37.56 9.08
C MET A 56 43.13 -37.46 10.24
N ARG A 57 43.53 -37.03 11.42
CA ARG A 57 42.65 -36.84 12.57
C ARG A 57 41.52 -35.88 12.20
N SER A 58 41.82 -34.75 11.62
CA SER A 58 40.85 -33.74 11.19
C SER A 58 39.84 -34.31 10.18
N ALA A 59 40.30 -35.04 9.16
CA ALA A 59 39.45 -35.59 8.12
C ALA A 59 38.52 -36.70 8.65
N TYR A 60 39.05 -37.58 9.52
CA TYR A 60 38.22 -38.65 10.11
C TYR A 60 37.24 -38.11 11.16
N ALA A 61 37.66 -37.18 11.98
CA ALA A 61 36.76 -36.51 12.91
C ALA A 61 35.56 -35.88 12.18
N HIS A 62 35.83 -35.18 11.09
CA HIS A 62 34.80 -34.58 10.26
C HIS A 62 33.81 -35.62 9.67
N ASP A 63 34.28 -36.77 9.24
CA ASP A 63 33.41 -37.80 8.65
C ASP A 63 32.59 -38.57 9.72
N ILE A 64 33.15 -38.82 10.90
CA ILE A 64 32.53 -39.59 11.98
C ILE A 64 31.49 -38.73 12.72
N PHE A 65 31.81 -37.49 13.00
CA PHE A 65 30.99 -36.58 13.81
C PHE A 65 30.25 -35.54 12.95
N ARG A 66 29.96 -35.86 11.71
CA ARG A 66 29.42 -34.91 10.73
C ARG A 66 28.11 -34.23 11.22
N GLN A 67 27.21 -34.97 11.81
CA GLN A 67 25.94 -34.42 12.33
C GLN A 67 26.16 -33.54 13.57
N GLU A 68 26.99 -33.98 14.49
CA GLU A 68 27.35 -33.24 15.72
C GLU A 68 28.09 -31.95 15.36
N PHE A 69 29.02 -32.02 14.39
CA PHE A 69 29.68 -30.85 13.88
C PHE A 69 28.72 -29.83 13.24
N LEU A 70 27.73 -30.30 12.47
CA LEU A 70 26.74 -29.40 11.91
C LEU A 70 26.00 -28.61 13.00
N SER A 71 25.53 -29.28 14.05
CA SER A 71 24.83 -28.60 15.15
C SER A 71 25.74 -27.62 15.92
N ILE A 72 27.00 -27.99 16.16
CA ILE A 72 27.95 -27.12 16.85
C ILE A 72 28.37 -25.93 15.97
N TYR A 73 28.53 -26.13 14.67
CA TYR A 73 28.80 -25.03 13.72
C TYR A 73 27.61 -24.09 13.55
N GLU A 74 26.40 -24.61 13.56
CA GLU A 74 25.16 -23.81 13.56
C GLU A 74 25.08 -22.97 14.83
N LYS A 75 25.26 -23.58 16.00
CA LYS A 75 25.32 -22.90 17.30
C LYS A 75 26.41 -21.82 17.34
N ALA A 76 27.61 -22.12 16.90
CA ALA A 76 28.70 -21.16 16.84
C ALA A 76 28.42 -20.00 15.86
N THR A 77 27.69 -20.29 14.76
CA THR A 77 27.27 -19.28 13.78
C THR A 77 26.19 -18.37 14.37
N GLU A 78 25.22 -18.95 15.06
CA GLU A 78 24.17 -18.21 15.77
C GLU A 78 24.77 -17.30 16.84
N GLN A 79 25.64 -17.82 17.69
CA GLN A 79 26.32 -17.04 18.73
C GLN A 79 27.19 -15.92 18.16
N ARG A 80 27.84 -16.15 17.00
CA ARG A 80 28.56 -15.10 16.29
C ARG A 80 27.63 -14.00 15.81
N ASN A 81 26.44 -14.36 15.32
CA ASN A 81 25.46 -13.39 14.86
C ASN A 81 24.88 -12.61 16.04
N GLN A 82 24.56 -13.28 17.16
CA GLN A 82 24.14 -12.64 18.40
C GLN A 82 25.19 -11.67 18.94
N LEU A 83 26.48 -12.08 18.93
CA LEU A 83 27.58 -11.20 19.34
C LEU A 83 27.65 -9.93 18.47
N LYS A 84 27.50 -10.05 17.15
CA LYS A 84 27.50 -8.88 16.25
C LYS A 84 26.33 -7.96 16.56
N GLU A 85 25.16 -8.52 16.74
CA GLU A 85 23.94 -7.77 17.06
C GLU A 85 24.07 -7.05 18.42
N GLN A 86 24.56 -7.73 19.45
CA GLN A 86 24.76 -7.10 20.75
C GLN A 86 25.87 -6.04 20.73
N ALA A 87 26.94 -6.25 19.99
CA ALA A 87 27.97 -5.23 19.80
C ALA A 87 27.43 -3.98 19.10
N GLU A 88 26.55 -4.15 18.11
CA GLU A 88 25.88 -3.04 17.42
C GLU A 88 24.93 -2.30 18.36
N LYS A 89 24.10 -3.03 19.12
CA LYS A 89 23.18 -2.46 20.11
C LYS A 89 23.92 -1.69 21.21
N SER A 90 24.99 -2.27 21.76
CA SER A 90 25.78 -1.61 22.81
C SER A 90 26.50 -0.37 22.30
N LEU A 91 27.07 -0.40 21.09
CA LEU A 91 27.68 0.79 20.51
C LEU A 91 26.67 1.92 20.30
N LEU A 92 25.51 1.60 19.74
CA LEU A 92 24.44 2.57 19.49
C LEU A 92 23.91 3.14 20.81
N PHE A 93 23.74 2.31 21.82
CA PHE A 93 23.34 2.73 23.16
C PHE A 93 24.35 3.69 23.80
N LEU A 94 25.66 3.38 23.73
CA LEU A 94 26.72 4.26 24.23
C LEU A 94 26.76 5.60 23.48
N LEU A 95 26.57 5.56 22.16
CA LEU A 95 26.47 6.78 21.34
C LEU A 95 25.25 7.63 21.71
N GLN A 96 24.15 7.01 22.13
CA GLN A 96 22.98 7.70 22.65
C GLN A 96 23.24 8.35 24.00
N GLN A 97 23.81 7.62 24.95
CA GLN A 97 24.13 8.16 26.27
C GLN A 97 25.09 9.38 26.19
N MET A 98 26.01 9.34 25.25
CA MET A 98 26.85 10.49 24.94
C MET A 98 26.05 11.75 24.55
N GLN A 99 24.89 11.55 23.94
CA GLN A 99 24.00 12.64 23.53
C GLN A 99 23.18 13.21 24.69
N GLU A 100 22.77 12.33 25.61
CA GLU A 100 22.02 12.73 26.81
C GLU A 100 22.89 13.38 27.89
N GLY A 101 24.19 13.59 27.58
CA GLY A 101 25.14 14.18 28.55
C GLY A 101 25.54 13.22 29.69
N VAL A 102 25.09 11.97 29.66
CA VAL A 102 25.39 10.90 30.61
C VAL A 102 26.35 9.93 29.94
N CYS A 103 27.62 10.20 29.97
CA CYS A 103 28.60 9.35 29.32
C CYS A 103 29.17 8.33 30.28
N HIS A 104 28.67 7.10 30.27
CA HIS A 104 29.21 6.00 31.09
C HIS A 104 30.54 5.44 30.55
N ASN A 105 30.83 5.64 29.26
CA ASN A 105 32.07 5.18 28.64
C ASN A 105 32.75 6.31 27.83
N LEU A 106 33.40 7.23 28.57
CA LEU A 106 34.16 8.35 28.01
C LEU A 106 35.16 7.93 26.93
N LYS A 107 35.76 6.75 27.10
CA LYS A 107 36.78 6.26 26.20
C LYS A 107 36.27 5.91 24.84
N ILE A 108 35.12 5.23 24.74
CA ILE A 108 34.44 5.00 23.42
C ILE A 108 34.04 6.33 22.81
N ALA A 109 33.56 7.27 23.59
CA ALA A 109 33.14 8.58 23.12
C ALA A 109 34.27 9.36 22.44
N GLU A 110 35.39 9.48 23.14
CA GLU A 110 36.60 10.18 22.64
C GLU A 110 37.17 9.49 21.39
N GLN A 111 37.23 8.16 21.43
CA GLN A 111 37.75 7.35 20.33
C GLN A 111 36.85 7.44 19.10
N MET A 112 35.52 7.46 19.23
CA MET A 112 34.58 7.62 18.12
C MET A 112 34.69 9.00 17.49
N GLN A 113 34.86 10.07 18.30
CA GLN A 113 35.12 11.42 17.76
C GLN A 113 36.45 11.48 17.00
N LEU A 114 37.50 10.88 17.56
CA LEU A 114 38.82 10.84 16.92
C LEU A 114 38.76 10.07 15.62
N LEU A 115 38.10 8.90 15.61
CA LEU A 115 37.93 8.05 14.42
C LEU A 115 37.16 8.80 13.32
N SER A 116 36.09 9.45 13.67
CA SER A 116 35.26 10.24 12.76
C SER A 116 36.08 11.34 12.07
N ARG A 117 36.86 12.12 12.85
CA ARG A 117 37.75 13.18 12.30
C ARG A 117 38.81 12.60 11.36
N ARG A 118 39.40 11.44 11.71
CA ARG A 118 40.41 10.75 10.88
C ARG A 118 39.81 10.20 9.59
N LEU A 119 38.60 9.63 9.65
CA LEU A 119 37.91 9.10 8.47
C LEU A 119 37.45 10.20 7.51
N LYS A 120 37.12 11.39 8.02
CA LYS A 120 36.78 12.56 7.20
C LYS A 120 37.93 12.97 6.28
N ASN A 121 39.16 12.83 6.75
CA ASN A 121 40.39 13.16 6.02
C ASN A 121 40.99 11.96 5.26
N THR A 122 40.30 10.82 5.26
CA THR A 122 40.80 9.59 4.58
C THR A 122 40.09 9.46 3.22
N GLY A 123 40.88 9.50 2.13
CA GLY A 123 40.39 9.22 0.79
C GLY A 123 40.22 7.72 0.53
N GLY A 124 39.35 7.33 -0.40
CA GLY A 124 39.13 5.94 -0.81
C GLY A 124 38.11 5.16 0.02
N LYS A 125 38.09 3.83 -0.12
CA LYS A 125 37.09 2.96 0.56
C LYS A 125 37.31 2.94 2.06
N LYS A 126 36.30 3.36 2.83
CA LYS A 126 36.29 3.40 4.31
C LYS A 126 35.87 2.03 4.88
N VAL A 127 36.68 1.02 4.65
CA VAL A 127 36.51 -0.36 5.14
C VAL A 127 37.81 -0.80 5.81
N TYR A 128 37.71 -1.52 6.93
CA TYR A 128 38.87 -1.85 7.78
C TYR A 128 40.12 -2.32 7.03
N GLY A 129 39.93 -3.15 5.99
CA GLY A 129 41.05 -3.67 5.19
C GLY A 129 41.92 -2.59 4.50
N TYR A 130 41.29 -1.47 4.12
CA TYR A 130 41.91 -0.39 3.35
C TYR A 130 42.41 0.79 4.19
N LEU A 131 42.15 0.79 5.51
CA LEU A 131 42.58 1.87 6.40
C LEU A 131 44.05 1.79 6.74
N LYS A 132 44.66 2.94 7.04
CA LYS A 132 46.03 3.05 7.56
C LYS A 132 46.15 2.44 8.97
N ALA A 133 47.36 2.09 9.37
CA ALA A 133 47.63 1.40 10.62
C ALA A 133 47.17 2.19 11.88
N ASP A 134 47.36 3.50 11.88
CA ASP A 134 46.94 4.41 12.94
C ASP A 134 45.40 4.44 13.11
N VAL A 135 44.67 4.46 11.99
CA VAL A 135 43.19 4.41 12.03
C VAL A 135 42.67 3.02 12.45
N LYS A 136 43.38 1.95 11.99
CA LYS A 136 43.07 0.59 12.43
C LYS A 136 43.25 0.39 13.92
N ALA A 137 44.27 1.03 14.53
CA ALA A 137 44.47 0.99 15.97
C ALA A 137 43.27 1.57 16.72
N ILE A 138 42.79 2.75 16.31
CA ILE A 138 41.60 3.37 16.92
C ILE A 138 40.38 2.46 16.82
N VAL A 139 40.13 1.86 15.64
CA VAL A 139 39.01 0.91 15.46
C VAL A 139 39.15 -0.30 16.37
N ASN A 140 40.35 -0.85 16.52
CA ASN A 140 40.61 -1.99 17.39
C ASN A 140 40.37 -1.64 18.86
N ASP A 141 40.83 -0.47 19.30
CA ASP A 141 40.64 0.01 20.67
C ASP A 141 39.14 0.19 21.01
N ILE A 142 38.34 0.72 20.07
CA ILE A 142 36.88 0.82 20.25
C ILE A 142 36.24 -0.56 20.36
N VAL A 143 36.63 -1.51 19.49
CA VAL A 143 36.08 -2.87 19.48
C VAL A 143 36.44 -3.61 20.79
N ASP A 144 37.67 -3.45 21.29
CA ASP A 144 38.11 -4.08 22.50
C ASP A 144 37.50 -3.44 23.76
N GLU A 145 37.21 -2.14 23.71
CA GLU A 145 36.48 -1.46 24.78
C GLU A 145 34.99 -1.88 24.79
N LEU A 146 34.37 -1.98 23.60
CA LEU A 146 33.00 -2.48 23.45
C LEU A 146 32.83 -3.92 23.94
N ALA A 147 33.89 -4.75 23.81
CA ALA A 147 33.90 -6.12 24.33
C ALA A 147 33.86 -6.22 25.85
N LYS A 148 34.05 -5.11 26.57
CA LYS A 148 33.95 -5.06 28.04
C LYS A 148 32.52 -4.80 28.54
N GLU A 149 31.65 -4.32 27.66
CA GLU A 149 30.22 -4.16 27.97
C GLU A 149 29.61 -5.53 28.31
N GLU A 150 28.87 -5.60 29.40
CA GLU A 150 28.42 -6.86 30.05
C GLU A 150 27.78 -7.82 29.02
N ARG A 151 26.80 -7.35 28.23
CA ARG A 151 26.08 -8.17 27.24
C ARG A 151 26.97 -8.62 26.07
N VAL A 152 27.89 -7.76 25.63
CA VAL A 152 28.84 -8.10 24.56
C VAL A 152 29.86 -9.12 25.09
N ALA A 153 30.34 -8.94 26.32
CA ALA A 153 31.25 -9.86 26.97
C ALA A 153 30.64 -11.26 27.13
N GLU A 154 29.38 -11.35 27.56
CA GLU A 154 28.65 -12.62 27.66
C GLU A 154 28.52 -13.34 26.32
N CYS A 155 28.11 -12.62 25.29
CA CYS A 155 27.99 -13.18 23.93
C CYS A 155 29.36 -13.61 23.37
N TYR A 156 30.43 -12.86 23.70
CA TYR A 156 31.77 -13.19 23.27
C TYR A 156 32.27 -14.46 23.96
N GLN A 157 32.05 -14.62 25.24
CA GLN A 157 32.41 -15.83 26.01
C GLN A 157 31.63 -17.06 25.49
N ALA A 158 30.31 -16.90 25.20
CA ALA A 158 29.52 -17.98 24.65
C ALA A 158 30.07 -18.44 23.30
N TRP A 159 30.40 -17.50 22.40
CA TRP A 159 31.00 -17.82 21.11
C TRP A 159 32.39 -18.47 21.24
N LEU A 160 33.23 -18.01 22.13
CA LEU A 160 34.53 -18.63 22.44
C LEU A 160 34.35 -20.08 22.90
N LYS A 161 33.41 -20.34 23.81
CA LYS A 161 33.10 -21.69 24.29
C LYS A 161 32.71 -22.64 23.16
N SER A 162 31.88 -22.21 22.21
CA SER A 162 31.55 -23.03 21.04
C SER A 162 32.75 -23.24 20.12
N ARG A 163 33.67 -22.30 20.07
CA ARG A 163 34.95 -22.45 19.33
C ARG A 163 35.88 -23.47 20.03
N GLU A 164 35.91 -23.45 21.37
CA GLU A 164 36.64 -24.44 22.18
C GLU A 164 36.06 -25.84 21.98
N GLU A 165 34.71 -25.99 21.98
CA GLU A 165 34.02 -27.23 21.65
C GLU A 165 34.44 -27.75 20.26
N ILE A 166 34.45 -26.93 19.23
CA ILE A 166 34.87 -27.31 17.88
C ILE A 166 36.33 -27.72 17.87
N GLN A 167 37.23 -26.98 18.53
CA GLN A 167 38.68 -27.26 18.54
C GLN A 167 39.00 -28.56 19.26
N HIS A 168 38.30 -28.90 20.33
CA HIS A 168 38.50 -30.12 21.08
C HIS A 168 38.34 -31.39 20.24
N TYR A 169 37.45 -31.38 19.21
CA TYR A 169 37.34 -32.48 18.26
C TYR A 169 38.54 -32.63 17.35
N TYR A 170 39.36 -31.59 17.16
CA TYR A 170 40.49 -31.58 16.25
C TYR A 170 41.84 -31.67 16.95
N LYS A 171 41.94 -31.10 18.15
CA LYS A 171 43.19 -30.93 18.85
C LYS A 171 42.98 -30.71 20.36
N ASP A 172 43.65 -31.45 21.19
CA ASP A 172 43.68 -31.27 22.66
C ASP A 172 44.57 -30.08 23.04
N SER A 173 44.24 -28.88 22.57
CA SER A 173 44.93 -27.66 22.95
C SER A 173 43.92 -26.59 23.30
N GLU A 174 44.16 -25.84 24.35
CA GLU A 174 43.34 -24.67 24.68
C GLU A 174 43.40 -23.61 23.58
N ILE A 175 42.26 -22.92 23.36
CA ILE A 175 42.25 -21.76 22.46
C ILE A 175 42.92 -20.59 23.15
N GLU A 176 43.87 -19.96 22.46
CA GLU A 176 44.45 -18.70 22.87
C GLU A 176 43.32 -17.63 22.94
N ARG A 177 43.10 -17.08 24.13
CA ARG A 177 42.08 -16.02 24.33
C ARG A 177 42.64 -14.68 23.84
N ILE A 178 42.46 -14.41 22.57
CA ILE A 178 42.87 -13.14 21.96
C ILE A 178 41.73 -12.11 22.05
N PRO A 179 42.04 -10.80 22.07
CA PRO A 179 41.04 -9.74 22.07
C PRO A 179 40.04 -9.82 20.92
N LEU A 180 38.82 -9.30 21.11
CA LEU A 180 37.77 -9.29 20.14
C LEU A 180 38.23 -8.67 18.81
N SER A 181 39.02 -7.59 18.89
CA SER A 181 39.57 -6.90 17.73
C SER A 181 40.53 -7.76 16.88
N GLN A 182 41.14 -8.80 17.46
CA GLN A 182 42.07 -9.67 16.76
C GLN A 182 41.40 -10.89 16.12
N GLN A 183 40.11 -11.12 16.41
CA GLN A 183 39.35 -12.22 15.81
C GLN A 183 39.08 -11.94 14.34
N LYS A 184 39.58 -12.81 13.45
CA LYS A 184 39.44 -12.65 11.98
C LYS A 184 37.98 -12.77 11.53
N GLU A 185 37.21 -13.65 12.15
CA GLU A 185 35.81 -13.95 11.85
C GLU A 185 34.87 -12.81 12.22
N LEU A 186 35.31 -11.90 13.10
CA LEU A 186 34.50 -10.78 13.60
C LEU A 186 34.88 -9.43 12.96
N LYS A 187 35.51 -9.46 11.78
CA LYS A 187 35.85 -8.27 10.99
C LYS A 187 34.63 -7.39 10.68
N SER A 188 33.42 -7.97 10.67
CA SER A 188 32.17 -7.23 10.49
C SER A 188 31.91 -6.21 11.58
N ILE A 189 32.28 -6.51 12.86
CA ILE A 189 32.14 -5.56 13.97
C ILE A 189 33.04 -4.34 13.75
N LYS A 190 34.26 -4.52 13.26
CA LYS A 190 35.17 -3.41 12.91
C LYS A 190 34.59 -2.52 11.81
N ASN A 191 34.00 -3.14 10.78
CA ASN A 191 33.36 -2.39 9.71
C ASN A 191 32.10 -1.66 10.19
N MET A 192 31.36 -2.23 11.13
CA MET A 192 30.23 -1.58 11.80
C MET A 192 30.70 -0.31 12.53
N VAL A 193 31.77 -0.41 13.38
CA VAL A 193 32.33 0.76 14.07
C VAL A 193 32.77 1.84 13.07
N ILE A 194 33.43 1.46 11.97
CA ILE A 194 33.83 2.41 10.92
C ILE A 194 32.61 3.06 10.29
N ARG A 195 31.57 2.30 9.97
CA ARG A 195 30.33 2.80 9.41
C ARG A 195 29.69 3.84 10.31
N GLU A 196 29.57 3.52 11.60
CA GLU A 196 28.97 4.44 12.56
C GLU A 196 29.84 5.70 12.78
N ALA A 197 31.17 5.57 12.78
CA ALA A 197 32.06 6.72 12.88
C ALA A 197 32.02 7.64 11.63
N VAL A 198 31.85 7.06 10.45
CA VAL A 198 31.63 7.84 9.20
C VAL A 198 30.31 8.58 9.27
N ARG A 199 29.24 7.89 9.71
CA ARG A 199 27.91 8.48 9.90
C ARG A 199 27.95 9.62 10.92
N PHE A 200 28.67 9.43 12.00
CA PHE A 200 28.89 10.45 13.01
C PHE A 200 29.57 11.70 12.46
N GLY A 201 30.53 11.56 11.51
CA GLY A 201 31.33 12.66 10.98
C GLY A 201 30.82 13.36 9.72
N GLU A 202 29.98 12.72 8.95
CA GLU A 202 29.54 13.22 7.64
C GLU A 202 28.14 13.81 7.65
N GLY A 203 27.37 13.71 8.74
CA GLY A 203 25.98 14.19 8.80
C GLY A 203 25.12 13.64 7.66
N HIS A 204 25.36 12.39 7.25
CA HIS A 204 24.61 11.80 6.18
C HIS A 204 23.18 11.50 6.58
N LEU A 205 22.23 12.11 5.86
CA LEU A 205 20.85 11.66 5.77
C LEU A 205 20.83 10.31 5.03
N TYR A 206 21.08 9.22 5.74
CA TYR A 206 20.75 7.93 5.20
C TYR A 206 19.28 7.64 5.44
N LEU A 207 18.49 7.74 4.38
CA LEU A 207 17.07 7.39 4.35
C LEU A 207 16.87 5.87 4.45
N GLU A 208 17.90 5.08 4.10
CA GLU A 208 17.78 3.63 3.87
C GLU A 208 17.60 2.74 5.11
N GLU A 209 18.11 3.12 6.29
CA GLU A 209 17.97 2.29 7.49
C GLU A 209 16.74 2.64 8.34
N VAL A 210 16.06 3.69 7.94
CA VAL A 210 14.79 4.15 8.51
C VAL A 210 13.61 3.35 7.93
N GLU A 211 13.83 2.54 6.90
CA GLU A 211 12.78 2.03 6.02
C GLU A 211 11.86 0.96 6.61
N THR A 212 12.30 0.03 7.43
CA THR A 212 11.44 -1.10 7.81
C THR A 212 10.34 -0.78 8.82
N GLY A 213 10.54 0.14 9.76
CA GLY A 213 9.50 0.53 10.71
C GLY A 213 8.62 1.68 10.18
N MET A 214 9.22 2.70 9.51
CA MET A 214 8.45 3.75 8.83
C MET A 214 7.68 3.20 7.63
N GLU A 215 8.23 2.26 6.86
CA GLU A 215 7.50 1.58 5.80
C GLU A 215 6.25 0.89 6.33
N ARG A 216 6.29 0.31 7.53
CA ARG A 216 5.13 -0.33 8.15
C ARG A 216 4.11 0.69 8.67
N LEU A 217 4.56 1.79 9.28
CA LEU A 217 3.70 2.90 9.69
C LEU A 217 3.18 3.67 8.46
N GLU A 218 4.01 3.82 7.42
CA GLU A 218 3.62 4.34 6.12
C GLU A 218 2.57 3.42 5.49
N GLU A 219 2.76 2.10 5.48
CA GLU A 219 1.79 1.13 4.95
C GLU A 219 0.47 1.13 5.73
N ILE A 220 0.50 1.26 7.06
CA ILE A 220 -0.70 1.39 7.89
C ILE A 220 -1.40 2.73 7.61
N SER A 221 -0.64 3.82 7.52
CA SER A 221 -1.16 5.15 7.17
C SER A 221 -1.69 5.18 5.73
N GLU A 222 -0.98 4.54 4.78
CA GLU A 222 -1.44 4.34 3.41
C GLU A 222 -2.76 3.58 3.39
N GLN A 223 -2.86 2.44 4.09
CA GLN A 223 -4.08 1.63 4.15
C GLN A 223 -5.25 2.37 4.79
N GLN A 224 -4.99 3.18 5.83
CA GLN A 224 -6.01 4.00 6.49
C GLN A 224 -6.47 5.15 5.59
N THR A 225 -5.52 5.85 4.95
CA THR A 225 -5.83 6.96 4.04
C THR A 225 -6.47 6.44 2.76
N GLU A 226 -6.02 5.31 2.23
CA GLU A 226 -6.60 4.61 1.10
C GLU A 226 -8.03 4.13 1.41
N SER A 227 -8.27 3.64 2.62
CA SER A 227 -9.62 3.28 3.09
C SER A 227 -10.51 4.52 3.26
N LEU A 228 -9.99 5.62 3.77
CA LEU A 228 -10.71 6.89 3.90
C LEU A 228 -10.91 7.57 2.54
N ALA A 229 -9.92 7.54 1.65
CA ALA A 229 -10.04 8.13 0.33
C ALA A 229 -10.90 7.29 -0.62
N THR A 230 -10.93 5.95 -0.47
CA THR A 230 -11.95 5.12 -1.12
C THR A 230 -13.35 5.36 -0.55
N LEU A 231 -13.46 5.82 0.69
CA LEU A 231 -14.73 6.28 1.26
C LEU A 231 -15.09 7.71 0.81
N GLN A 232 -14.09 8.56 0.55
CA GLN A 232 -14.27 9.97 0.17
C GLN A 232 -14.11 10.22 -1.33
N GLY A 233 -13.32 9.43 -2.05
CA GLY A 233 -13.09 9.53 -3.49
C GLY A 233 -14.10 8.74 -4.32
N GLU A 234 -14.81 7.81 -3.71
CA GLU A 234 -16.10 7.33 -4.17
C GLU A 234 -17.18 8.30 -3.67
N ASP A 235 -17.06 9.57 -4.00
CA ASP A 235 -18.26 10.33 -4.22
C ASP A 235 -19.13 9.44 -5.08
N MET A 236 -20.29 9.05 -4.54
CA MET A 236 -21.28 8.31 -5.31
C MET A 236 -21.26 8.93 -6.68
N PRO A 237 -20.85 8.20 -7.73
CA PRO A 237 -20.59 8.81 -9.02
C PRO A 237 -21.70 9.80 -9.29
N ASP A 238 -21.44 10.91 -9.99
CA ASP A 238 -22.48 11.79 -10.54
C ASP A 238 -23.35 10.91 -11.43
N ILE A 239 -24.01 9.99 -10.78
CA ILE A 239 -24.95 9.08 -11.41
C ILE A 239 -26.02 10.01 -11.86
N LEU A 240 -26.24 10.02 -13.15
CA LEU A 240 -27.45 10.54 -13.77
C LEU A 240 -28.57 10.33 -12.76
N PRO A 241 -29.24 11.40 -12.28
CA PRO A 241 -30.41 11.21 -11.45
C PRO A 241 -31.23 10.13 -12.14
N GLY A 242 -31.51 9.05 -11.42
CA GLY A 242 -32.10 7.87 -12.03
C GLY A 242 -33.42 8.22 -12.69
N GLN A 243 -33.97 7.28 -13.38
CA GLN A 243 -35.20 7.35 -14.16
C GLN A 243 -36.36 8.17 -13.56
N MET A 244 -36.29 8.37 -12.24
CA MET A 244 -37.28 9.11 -11.43
C MET A 244 -37.24 10.64 -11.55
N GLU A 245 -36.17 11.24 -12.07
CA GLU A 245 -36.18 12.67 -12.39
C GLU A 245 -37.12 13.00 -13.54
N GLU A 246 -37.53 11.99 -14.28
CA GLU A 246 -38.47 12.08 -15.39
C GLU A 246 -39.93 11.87 -14.91
N GLN A 247 -40.32 12.60 -13.88
CA GLN A 247 -41.73 12.64 -13.49
C GLN A 247 -42.54 13.52 -14.45
N GLU A 248 -43.77 13.10 -14.68
CA GLU A 248 -44.76 13.86 -15.45
C GLU A 248 -44.69 15.36 -15.10
N PRO A 249 -44.49 16.28 -16.05
CA PRO A 249 -44.59 17.70 -15.77
C PRO A 249 -46.01 18.01 -15.28
N ASP A 250 -46.12 18.89 -14.26
CA ASP A 250 -47.45 19.35 -13.78
C ASP A 250 -48.39 19.66 -14.96
N ARG A 251 -49.57 19.08 -14.93
CA ARG A 251 -50.59 19.19 -15.99
C ARG A 251 -50.78 20.62 -16.38
N GLN A 252 -50.29 20.96 -17.58
CA GLN A 252 -50.66 22.17 -18.30
C GLN A 252 -51.55 21.81 -19.51
N GLU A 253 -52.64 22.51 -19.60
CA GLU A 253 -53.76 22.34 -20.48
C GLU A 253 -53.44 22.08 -21.94
N GLU A 254 -54.23 21.18 -22.55
CA GLU A 254 -54.17 20.78 -23.95
C GLU A 254 -54.75 21.87 -24.86
N GLU A 255 -54.00 22.37 -25.82
CA GLU A 255 -54.57 23.02 -27.01
C GLU A 255 -54.28 22.18 -28.26
N HIS A 256 -55.31 21.79 -28.96
CA HIS A 256 -55.27 21.07 -30.21
C HIS A 256 -54.77 21.96 -31.35
N GLY A 257 -53.80 21.52 -32.11
CA GLY A 257 -53.36 22.14 -33.36
C GLY A 257 -52.63 21.13 -34.23
N GLU A 258 -53.21 20.84 -35.39
CA GLU A 258 -52.78 19.88 -36.38
C GLU A 258 -51.50 20.31 -37.13
N SER A 259 -50.70 19.34 -37.43
CA SER A 259 -49.80 19.04 -38.58
C SER A 259 -48.38 18.69 -38.18
N ALA A 260 -47.81 17.70 -38.85
CA ALA A 260 -46.51 17.05 -38.72
C ALA A 260 -45.38 17.94 -38.17
N SER A 261 -45.34 18.14 -36.90
CA SER A 261 -44.30 18.90 -36.22
C SER A 261 -43.89 18.15 -34.95
N TYR A 262 -42.59 18.18 -34.64
CA TYR A 262 -42.08 17.67 -33.38
C TYR A 262 -42.90 18.22 -32.22
N PHE A 263 -43.16 17.34 -31.24
CA PHE A 263 -43.81 17.69 -29.97
C PHE A 263 -43.06 17.05 -28.80
N ALA A 264 -43.29 17.52 -27.61
CA ALA A 264 -42.71 16.99 -26.37
C ALA A 264 -43.84 16.84 -25.37
N ARG A 265 -44.48 15.66 -25.31
CA ARG A 265 -45.64 15.37 -24.46
C ARG A 265 -45.54 13.97 -23.88
N TRP A 266 -46.14 13.81 -22.71
CA TRP A 266 -46.37 12.52 -22.07
C TRP A 266 -47.69 11.93 -22.59
N THR A 267 -47.69 11.39 -23.82
CA THR A 267 -48.85 10.66 -24.37
C THR A 267 -49.08 9.38 -23.58
N ASP A 268 -50.32 8.85 -23.61
CA ASP A 268 -50.60 7.59 -22.93
C ASP A 268 -49.77 6.44 -23.50
N ARG A 269 -49.50 6.43 -24.80
CA ARG A 269 -48.59 5.46 -25.43
C ARG A 269 -47.17 5.60 -24.95
N TYR A 270 -46.65 6.81 -24.81
CA TYR A 270 -45.32 7.05 -24.29
C TYR A 270 -45.22 6.62 -22.82
N LYS A 271 -46.27 6.86 -21.99
CA LYS A 271 -46.32 6.36 -20.61
C LYS A 271 -46.30 4.85 -20.58
N GLU A 272 -47.13 4.19 -21.39
CA GLU A 272 -47.15 2.73 -21.55
C GLU A 272 -45.79 2.18 -21.93
N ALA A 273 -45.13 2.77 -22.96
CA ALA A 273 -43.77 2.39 -23.36
C ALA A 273 -42.76 2.50 -22.21
N ARG A 274 -42.88 3.54 -21.39
CA ARG A 274 -42.02 3.71 -20.20
C ARG A 274 -42.31 2.71 -19.10
N GLU A 275 -43.58 2.33 -18.89
CA GLU A 275 -43.95 1.27 -17.95
C GLU A 275 -43.34 -0.08 -18.39
N TYR A 276 -43.34 -0.40 -19.66
CA TYR A 276 -42.66 -1.56 -20.21
C TYR A 276 -41.13 -1.45 -20.11
N LEU A 277 -40.57 -0.27 -20.36
CA LEU A 277 -39.12 -0.04 -20.31
C LEU A 277 -38.51 -0.22 -18.91
N TYR A 278 -39.22 0.27 -17.92
CA TYR A 278 -38.71 0.33 -16.55
C TYR A 278 -39.39 -0.63 -15.59
N GLY A 279 -40.43 -1.31 -16.03
CA GLY A 279 -41.30 -2.09 -15.17
C GLY A 279 -42.13 -1.22 -14.23
N THR A 280 -43.03 -1.86 -13.50
CA THR A 280 -43.80 -1.28 -12.42
C THR A 280 -43.56 -2.06 -11.12
N MET A 281 -44.18 -1.65 -10.01
CA MET A 281 -44.14 -2.43 -8.76
C MET A 281 -44.80 -3.80 -8.93
N GLU A 282 -45.70 -3.97 -9.92
CA GLU A 282 -46.48 -5.19 -10.14
C GLU A 282 -46.00 -6.01 -11.33
N ALA A 283 -45.22 -5.40 -12.27
CA ALA A 283 -44.75 -6.02 -13.50
C ALA A 283 -43.27 -5.81 -13.72
N GLU A 284 -42.58 -6.87 -14.19
CA GLU A 284 -41.21 -6.76 -14.67
C GLU A 284 -41.14 -6.01 -16.01
N PRO A 285 -39.99 -5.42 -16.38
CA PRO A 285 -39.79 -4.80 -17.69
C PRO A 285 -40.07 -5.79 -18.84
N ASP A 286 -40.70 -5.27 -19.91
CA ASP A 286 -40.85 -5.96 -21.20
C ASP A 286 -40.09 -5.14 -22.24
N GLU A 287 -38.86 -5.48 -22.46
CA GLU A 287 -37.93 -4.72 -23.27
C GLU A 287 -38.32 -4.68 -24.76
N GLU A 288 -38.89 -5.77 -25.30
CA GLU A 288 -39.32 -5.86 -26.68
C GLU A 288 -40.55 -4.97 -26.94
N ALA A 289 -41.57 -5.04 -26.06
CA ALA A 289 -42.73 -4.19 -26.12
C ALA A 289 -42.37 -2.70 -25.92
N ALA A 290 -41.45 -2.41 -25.00
CA ALA A 290 -40.95 -1.04 -24.77
C ALA A 290 -40.29 -0.49 -26.02
N HIS A 291 -39.43 -1.26 -26.69
CA HIS A 291 -38.74 -0.85 -27.91
C HIS A 291 -39.72 -0.55 -29.04
N GLU A 292 -40.72 -1.42 -29.29
CA GLU A 292 -41.69 -1.28 -30.37
C GLU A 292 -42.54 -0.01 -30.20
N ILE A 293 -43.14 0.19 -29.03
CA ILE A 293 -44.03 1.33 -28.75
C ILE A 293 -43.21 2.63 -28.70
N MET A 294 -42.01 2.60 -28.13
CA MET A 294 -41.16 3.80 -28.09
C MET A 294 -40.70 4.24 -29.46
N LEU A 295 -40.41 3.28 -30.36
CA LEU A 295 -40.08 3.58 -31.76
C LEU A 295 -41.24 4.21 -32.50
N GLU A 296 -42.47 3.68 -32.32
CA GLU A 296 -43.67 4.25 -32.89
C GLU A 296 -43.88 5.71 -32.45
N GLU A 297 -43.81 5.99 -31.17
CA GLU A 297 -43.93 7.34 -30.61
C GLU A 297 -42.82 8.30 -31.11
N ALA A 298 -41.60 7.81 -31.22
CA ALA A 298 -40.48 8.60 -31.76
C ALA A 298 -40.65 8.93 -33.23
N GLU A 299 -41.13 8.00 -34.02
CA GLU A 299 -41.43 8.22 -35.47
C GLU A 299 -42.60 9.20 -35.68
N HIS A 300 -43.56 9.22 -34.76
CA HIS A 300 -44.65 10.22 -34.74
C HIS A 300 -44.20 11.64 -34.35
N GLY A 301 -42.92 11.80 -33.91
CA GLY A 301 -42.32 13.11 -33.63
C GLY A 301 -42.26 13.50 -32.15
N ASN A 302 -42.49 12.57 -31.23
CA ASN A 302 -42.35 12.82 -29.82
C ASN A 302 -40.87 12.93 -29.43
N ALA A 303 -40.41 14.12 -29.07
CA ALA A 303 -39.01 14.41 -28.74
C ALA A 303 -38.51 13.63 -27.51
N TYR A 304 -39.40 13.32 -26.56
CA TYR A 304 -39.05 12.50 -25.39
C TYR A 304 -38.83 11.04 -25.80
N ALA A 305 -39.69 10.49 -26.64
CA ALA A 305 -39.54 9.14 -27.17
C ALA A 305 -38.28 9.00 -28.04
N MET A 306 -37.94 10.02 -28.83
CA MET A 306 -36.68 10.04 -29.58
C MET A 306 -35.45 9.96 -28.67
N HIS A 307 -35.47 10.68 -27.56
CA HIS A 307 -34.40 10.61 -26.57
C HIS A 307 -34.30 9.21 -25.96
N ASP A 308 -35.43 8.62 -25.57
CA ASP A 308 -35.44 7.29 -24.94
C ASP A 308 -35.06 6.19 -25.94
N MET A 309 -35.35 6.35 -27.23
CA MET A 309 -34.82 5.49 -28.31
C MET A 309 -33.29 5.56 -28.39
N GLY A 310 -32.74 6.77 -28.24
CA GLY A 310 -31.26 6.91 -28.11
C GLY A 310 -30.70 6.10 -26.93
N LYS A 311 -31.36 6.12 -25.79
CA LYS A 311 -31.00 5.34 -24.62
C LYS A 311 -31.12 3.82 -24.84
N ILE A 312 -32.24 3.40 -25.45
CA ILE A 312 -32.54 2.01 -25.81
C ILE A 312 -31.41 1.43 -26.66
N TYR A 313 -31.02 2.11 -27.74
CA TYR A 313 -29.96 1.67 -28.64
C TYR A 313 -28.56 1.76 -27.94
N ALA A 314 -28.33 2.76 -27.10
CA ALA A 314 -27.05 2.87 -26.39
C ALA A 314 -26.82 1.71 -25.43
N GLN A 315 -27.87 1.23 -24.77
CA GLN A 315 -27.82 0.17 -23.75
C GLN A 315 -28.17 -1.22 -24.28
N GLY A 316 -28.76 -1.33 -25.49
CA GLY A 316 -29.19 -2.60 -26.05
C GLY A 316 -30.44 -3.17 -25.40
N ILE A 317 -31.38 -2.31 -24.97
CA ILE A 317 -32.61 -2.73 -24.30
C ILE A 317 -33.60 -3.23 -25.34
N GLY A 318 -33.98 -4.52 -25.32
CA GLY A 318 -34.85 -5.15 -26.28
C GLY A 318 -34.30 -5.19 -27.73
N CYS A 319 -33.05 -4.84 -27.91
CA CYS A 319 -32.35 -4.86 -29.22
C CYS A 319 -30.84 -4.99 -29.03
N GLU A 320 -30.07 -5.21 -30.11
CA GLU A 320 -28.62 -5.14 -30.03
C GLU A 320 -28.16 -3.70 -29.77
N ALA A 321 -27.19 -3.51 -28.89
CA ALA A 321 -26.60 -2.20 -28.62
C ALA A 321 -25.91 -1.64 -29.88
N ASP A 322 -26.27 -0.41 -30.25
CA ASP A 322 -25.80 0.27 -31.47
C ASP A 322 -25.55 1.75 -31.16
N LYS A 323 -24.30 2.11 -30.92
CA LYS A 323 -23.89 3.48 -30.57
C LYS A 323 -24.16 4.48 -31.72
N GLU A 324 -24.07 4.04 -32.97
CA GLU A 324 -24.31 4.93 -34.14
C GLU A 324 -25.80 5.25 -34.25
N LYS A 325 -26.68 4.27 -34.11
CA LYS A 325 -28.12 4.51 -34.05
C LYS A 325 -28.53 5.33 -32.84
N ALA A 326 -27.95 5.07 -31.68
CA ALA A 326 -28.19 5.87 -30.50
C ALA A 326 -27.86 7.35 -30.74
N ASP A 327 -26.71 7.66 -31.30
CA ASP A 327 -26.29 9.03 -31.63
C ASP A 327 -27.24 9.69 -32.66
N VAL A 328 -27.69 8.95 -33.66
CA VAL A 328 -28.69 9.46 -34.63
C VAL A 328 -29.99 9.85 -33.93
N TRP A 329 -30.49 8.99 -33.00
CA TRP A 329 -31.72 9.29 -32.28
C TRP A 329 -31.54 10.44 -31.27
N TYR A 330 -30.43 10.54 -30.61
CA TYR A 330 -30.12 11.67 -29.72
C TYR A 330 -30.03 12.99 -30.49
N LYS A 331 -29.44 13.01 -31.70
CA LYS A 331 -29.43 14.19 -32.59
C LYS A 331 -30.81 14.63 -33.01
N LYS A 332 -31.66 13.66 -33.38
CA LYS A 332 -33.08 13.95 -33.73
C LYS A 332 -33.82 14.50 -32.49
N ALA A 333 -33.65 13.91 -31.33
CA ALA A 333 -34.23 14.34 -30.06
C ALA A 333 -33.84 15.78 -29.72
N LEU A 334 -32.54 16.10 -29.75
CA LEU A 334 -32.05 17.44 -29.47
C LEU A 334 -32.62 18.49 -30.43
N ALA A 335 -32.64 18.20 -31.74
CA ALA A 335 -33.21 19.09 -32.74
C ALA A 335 -34.74 19.28 -32.52
N ALA A 336 -35.46 18.19 -32.20
CA ALA A 336 -36.89 18.24 -31.92
C ALA A 336 -37.20 19.05 -30.65
N MET A 337 -36.41 18.84 -29.59
CA MET A 337 -36.55 19.57 -28.32
C MET A 337 -36.30 21.08 -28.53
N HIS A 338 -35.28 21.48 -29.25
CA HIS A 338 -35.05 22.88 -29.57
C HIS A 338 -36.18 23.51 -30.39
N TYR A 339 -36.72 22.76 -31.37
CA TYR A 339 -37.86 23.22 -32.17
C TYR A 339 -39.11 23.46 -31.32
N VAL A 340 -39.41 22.54 -30.40
CA VAL A 340 -40.56 22.67 -29.53
C VAL A 340 -40.37 23.81 -28.52
N GLU A 341 -39.16 23.95 -27.95
CA GLU A 341 -38.86 25.01 -26.98
C GLU A 341 -39.01 26.42 -27.60
N GLN A 342 -38.54 26.61 -28.83
CA GLN A 342 -38.69 27.89 -29.55
C GLN A 342 -40.16 28.28 -29.79
N LYS A 343 -41.07 27.31 -29.89
CA LYS A 343 -42.48 27.56 -30.05
C LYS A 343 -43.19 27.83 -28.71
N LYS A 344 -42.88 27.04 -27.72
CA LYS A 344 -43.49 27.14 -26.39
C LYS A 344 -42.44 26.73 -25.36
N SER A 345 -41.98 27.69 -24.60
CA SER A 345 -41.04 27.44 -23.48
C SER A 345 -41.65 26.53 -22.44
N ASN A 346 -40.93 25.44 -22.10
CA ASN A 346 -41.34 24.47 -21.09
C ASN A 346 -40.14 24.17 -20.17
N THR A 347 -40.31 24.34 -18.89
CA THR A 347 -39.26 24.21 -17.89
C THR A 347 -38.61 22.80 -17.84
N TYR A 348 -39.43 21.77 -17.99
CA TYR A 348 -38.94 20.40 -18.07
C TYR A 348 -38.13 20.14 -19.34
N LEU A 349 -38.57 20.71 -20.47
CA LEU A 349 -37.86 20.60 -21.76
C LEU A 349 -36.50 21.31 -21.69
N GLU A 350 -36.46 22.50 -21.10
CA GLU A 350 -35.21 23.25 -20.87
C GLU A 350 -34.22 22.44 -20.05
N TYR A 351 -34.70 21.81 -18.99
CA TYR A 351 -33.88 20.89 -18.15
C TYR A 351 -33.35 19.71 -19.00
N ARG A 352 -34.20 19.06 -19.80
CA ARG A 352 -33.79 17.94 -20.68
C ARG A 352 -32.75 18.34 -21.70
N ILE A 353 -32.89 19.49 -22.32
CA ILE A 353 -31.90 20.06 -23.28
C ILE A 353 -30.57 20.28 -22.52
N GLY A 354 -30.61 20.85 -21.30
CA GLY A 354 -29.43 21.03 -20.48
C GLY A 354 -28.71 19.69 -20.19
N LYS A 355 -29.45 18.63 -19.89
CA LYS A 355 -28.90 17.28 -19.70
C LYS A 355 -28.23 16.73 -20.97
N MET A 356 -28.84 16.94 -22.13
CA MET A 356 -28.24 16.49 -23.40
C MET A 356 -26.91 17.17 -23.67
N TYR A 357 -26.79 18.48 -23.43
CA TYR A 357 -25.49 19.16 -23.51
C TYR A 357 -24.51 18.75 -22.44
N GLN A 358 -24.96 18.46 -21.21
CA GLN A 358 -24.11 18.01 -20.11
C GLN A 358 -23.43 16.68 -20.41
N TYR A 359 -24.13 15.75 -21.07
CA TYR A 359 -23.62 14.39 -21.34
C TYR A 359 -23.22 14.17 -22.80
N GLY A 360 -23.25 15.19 -23.63
CA GLY A 360 -22.90 15.06 -25.04
C GLY A 360 -23.86 14.17 -25.85
N LEU A 361 -25.15 14.12 -25.48
CA LEU A 361 -26.13 13.28 -26.14
C LEU A 361 -26.59 13.92 -27.45
N GLY A 362 -26.18 13.34 -28.58
CA GLY A 362 -26.44 13.88 -29.92
C GLY A 362 -25.67 15.17 -30.24
N THR A 363 -24.70 15.52 -29.46
CA THR A 363 -23.77 16.64 -29.60
C THR A 363 -22.49 16.32 -28.86
N ASP A 364 -21.44 17.15 -29.02
CA ASP A 364 -20.30 17.10 -28.09
C ASP A 364 -20.74 17.60 -26.70
N GLU A 365 -20.06 17.14 -25.67
CA GLU A 365 -20.23 17.67 -24.31
C GLU A 365 -19.96 19.17 -24.28
N LYS A 366 -20.92 19.96 -23.81
CA LYS A 366 -20.85 21.43 -23.78
C LYS A 366 -21.40 21.95 -22.45
N LEU A 367 -20.57 21.92 -21.45
CA LEU A 367 -20.97 22.26 -20.08
C LEU A 367 -21.40 23.72 -19.89
N GLU A 368 -20.85 24.66 -20.68
CA GLU A 368 -21.29 26.05 -20.68
C GLU A 368 -22.74 26.18 -21.16
N GLN A 369 -23.07 25.50 -22.26
CA GLN A 369 -24.45 25.50 -22.80
C GLN A 369 -25.42 24.77 -21.86
N ALA A 370 -24.96 23.66 -21.22
CA ALA A 370 -25.74 22.98 -20.22
C ALA A 370 -26.10 23.93 -19.05
N GLY A 371 -25.11 24.70 -18.56
CA GLY A 371 -25.30 25.71 -17.53
C GLY A 371 -26.32 26.78 -17.91
N GLU A 372 -26.29 27.27 -19.15
CA GLU A 372 -27.28 28.24 -19.66
C GLU A 372 -28.70 27.67 -19.65
N TRP A 373 -28.89 26.43 -20.10
CA TRP A 373 -30.18 25.78 -20.10
C TRP A 373 -30.71 25.44 -18.71
N PHE A 374 -29.81 24.97 -17.83
CA PHE A 374 -30.18 24.77 -16.42
C PHE A 374 -30.52 26.09 -15.72
N SER A 375 -29.85 27.20 -16.06
CA SER A 375 -30.20 28.50 -15.52
C SER A 375 -31.61 28.93 -15.88
N LYS A 376 -32.00 28.80 -17.17
CA LYS A 376 -33.37 29.09 -17.64
C LYS A 376 -34.42 28.28 -16.86
N ALA A 377 -34.21 26.98 -16.72
CA ALA A 377 -35.10 26.12 -15.94
C ALA A 377 -35.07 26.43 -14.42
N ALA A 378 -33.92 26.78 -13.88
CA ALA A 378 -33.72 27.13 -12.46
C ALA A 378 -34.37 28.48 -12.10
N GLU A 379 -34.40 29.47 -13.02
CA GLU A 379 -35.16 30.71 -12.86
C GLU A 379 -36.66 30.45 -12.69
N LYS A 380 -37.16 29.40 -13.31
CA LYS A 380 -38.56 28.92 -13.17
C LYS A 380 -38.72 27.91 -12.02
N GLU A 381 -37.75 27.85 -11.09
CA GLU A 381 -37.81 27.02 -9.90
C GLU A 381 -37.88 25.49 -10.16
N HIS A 382 -37.35 25.00 -11.28
CA HIS A 382 -37.30 23.56 -11.56
C HIS A 382 -36.31 22.86 -10.62
N LYS A 383 -36.78 21.99 -9.75
CA LYS A 383 -35.99 21.39 -8.64
C LYS A 383 -34.72 20.66 -9.10
N TYR A 384 -34.80 19.91 -10.22
CA TYR A 384 -33.65 19.18 -10.75
C TYR A 384 -32.67 20.07 -11.52
N ALA A 385 -33.16 21.13 -12.19
CA ALA A 385 -32.30 22.12 -12.82
C ALA A 385 -31.52 22.93 -11.79
N LEU A 386 -32.17 23.31 -10.69
CA LEU A 386 -31.50 23.94 -9.53
C LEU A 386 -30.39 23.05 -8.98
N TYR A 387 -30.63 21.73 -8.87
CA TYR A 387 -29.64 20.76 -8.44
C TYR A 387 -28.48 20.67 -9.43
N SER A 388 -28.76 20.43 -10.73
CA SER A 388 -27.71 20.27 -11.75
C SER A 388 -26.86 21.54 -11.90
N LEU A 389 -27.47 22.72 -11.89
CA LEU A 389 -26.76 24.00 -11.91
C LEU A 389 -25.89 24.19 -10.64
N GLY A 390 -26.44 23.84 -9.46
CA GLY A 390 -25.69 23.87 -8.21
C GLY A 390 -24.45 22.99 -8.24
N MET A 391 -24.55 21.80 -8.84
CA MET A 391 -23.42 20.89 -9.03
C MET A 391 -22.37 21.44 -10.00
N LEU A 392 -22.79 22.10 -11.09
CA LEU A 392 -21.86 22.76 -12.01
C LEU A 392 -21.05 23.86 -11.30
N TYR A 393 -21.71 24.71 -10.48
CA TYR A 393 -21.02 25.72 -9.69
C TYR A 393 -20.10 25.14 -8.61
N LEU A 394 -20.48 24.01 -8.02
CA LEU A 394 -19.65 23.34 -7.01
C LEU A 394 -18.36 22.78 -7.63
N GLN A 395 -18.46 22.21 -8.84
CA GLN A 395 -17.35 21.58 -9.54
C GLN A 395 -16.53 22.56 -10.40
N GLY A 396 -17.03 23.76 -10.68
CA GLY A 396 -16.39 24.70 -11.60
C GLY A 396 -16.40 24.20 -13.06
N LYS A 397 -17.41 23.41 -13.45
CA LYS A 397 -17.52 22.83 -14.78
C LYS A 397 -18.51 23.62 -15.63
N GLY A 398 -18.03 24.22 -16.74
CA GLY A 398 -18.84 25.06 -17.62
C GLY A 398 -19.29 26.40 -17.01
N VAL A 399 -18.97 26.64 -15.75
CA VAL A 399 -19.19 27.90 -15.01
C VAL A 399 -18.01 28.10 -14.07
N GLU A 400 -17.76 29.34 -13.67
CA GLU A 400 -16.74 29.63 -12.64
C GLU A 400 -17.16 29.04 -11.31
N GLN A 401 -16.24 28.33 -10.65
CA GLN A 401 -16.51 27.67 -9.35
C GLN A 401 -16.97 28.69 -8.33
N ASN A 402 -18.12 28.44 -7.69
CA ASN A 402 -18.67 29.31 -6.67
C ASN A 402 -19.50 28.51 -5.65
N GLU A 403 -18.91 28.22 -4.51
CA GLU A 403 -19.50 27.40 -3.45
C GLU A 403 -20.74 28.05 -2.81
N GLU A 404 -20.76 29.37 -2.66
CA GLU A 404 -21.92 30.08 -2.07
C GLU A 404 -23.13 30.02 -3.00
N THR A 405 -22.92 30.21 -4.32
CA THR A 405 -23.96 30.07 -5.33
C THR A 405 -24.45 28.62 -5.40
N ALA A 406 -23.55 27.64 -5.39
CA ALA A 406 -23.87 26.23 -5.34
C ALA A 406 -24.76 25.89 -4.13
N TYR A 407 -24.34 26.34 -2.94
CA TYR A 407 -25.14 26.15 -1.72
C TYR A 407 -26.55 26.75 -1.86
N SER A 408 -26.66 27.96 -2.37
CA SER A 408 -27.96 28.63 -2.55
C SER A 408 -28.89 27.85 -3.48
N LEU A 409 -28.37 27.39 -4.61
CA LEU A 409 -29.12 26.60 -5.60
C LEU A 409 -29.54 25.25 -5.04
N LEU A 410 -28.63 24.55 -4.38
CA LEU A 410 -28.92 23.26 -3.75
C LEU A 410 -29.94 23.40 -2.60
N PHE A 411 -29.88 24.48 -1.83
CA PHE A 411 -30.87 24.76 -0.77
C PHE A 411 -32.25 25.04 -1.37
N ARG A 412 -32.35 25.79 -2.46
CA ARG A 412 -33.62 25.99 -3.18
C ARG A 412 -34.16 24.66 -3.72
N SER A 413 -33.31 23.82 -4.30
CA SER A 413 -33.65 22.49 -4.80
C SER A 413 -34.19 21.59 -3.65
N TYR A 414 -33.47 21.57 -2.53
CA TYR A 414 -33.90 20.85 -1.30
C TYR A 414 -35.25 21.30 -0.79
N SER A 415 -35.49 22.62 -0.75
CA SER A 415 -36.77 23.21 -0.32
C SER A 415 -37.95 22.76 -1.20
N LYS A 416 -37.70 22.33 -2.44
CA LYS A 416 -38.64 21.73 -3.36
C LYS A 416 -38.77 20.21 -3.21
N GLY A 417 -38.13 19.63 -2.19
CA GLY A 417 -38.22 18.20 -1.87
C GLY A 417 -37.33 17.32 -2.74
N ASN A 418 -36.22 17.83 -3.25
CA ASN A 418 -35.23 17.03 -3.98
C ASN A 418 -34.28 16.32 -2.99
N PRO A 419 -34.32 14.97 -2.86
CA PRO A 419 -33.46 14.25 -1.93
C PRO A 419 -31.98 14.24 -2.34
N TYR A 420 -31.68 14.36 -3.62
CA TYR A 420 -30.30 14.49 -4.12
C TYR A 420 -29.66 15.80 -3.61
N ALA A 421 -30.41 16.89 -3.67
CA ALA A 421 -29.95 18.18 -3.13
C ALA A 421 -29.80 18.13 -1.61
N ALA A 422 -30.67 17.42 -0.91
CA ALA A 422 -30.53 17.20 0.53
C ALA A 422 -29.22 16.48 0.87
N TYR A 423 -28.85 15.46 0.09
CA TYR A 423 -27.60 14.71 0.28
C TYR A 423 -26.38 15.60 0.08
N GLU A 424 -26.32 16.37 -1.01
CA GLU A 424 -25.19 17.28 -1.28
C GLU A 424 -25.10 18.41 -0.23
N LEU A 425 -26.24 18.96 0.23
CA LEU A 425 -26.21 19.91 1.35
C LEU A 425 -25.65 19.30 2.63
N GLY A 426 -25.91 18.01 2.88
CA GLY A 426 -25.29 17.27 3.98
C GLY A 426 -23.77 17.32 3.90
N LYS A 427 -23.20 17.10 2.72
CA LYS A 427 -21.75 17.21 2.48
C LYS A 427 -21.24 18.63 2.68
N LEU A 428 -21.93 19.64 2.12
CA LEU A 428 -21.55 21.05 2.25
C LEU A 428 -21.52 21.51 3.71
N TYR A 429 -22.51 21.14 4.52
CA TYR A 429 -22.52 21.44 5.95
C TYR A 429 -21.43 20.69 6.72
N ALA A 430 -21.11 19.44 6.35
CA ALA A 430 -20.04 18.68 6.98
C ALA A 430 -18.66 19.28 6.71
N ALA A 431 -18.43 19.73 5.49
CA ALA A 431 -17.16 20.32 5.06
C ALA A 431 -17.02 21.81 5.43
N GLY A 432 -18.13 22.55 5.43
CA GLY A 432 -18.14 24.02 5.55
C GLY A 432 -17.90 24.70 4.21
N CYS A 433 -18.27 24.08 3.06
CA CYS A 433 -18.12 24.65 1.73
C CYS A 433 -19.34 25.52 1.39
N GLY A 434 -19.12 26.77 1.02
CA GLY A 434 -20.18 27.74 0.70
C GLY A 434 -21.12 28.08 1.87
N THR A 435 -20.87 27.52 3.06
CA THR A 435 -21.65 27.74 4.29
C THR A 435 -20.78 27.48 5.52
N GLU A 436 -21.24 27.86 6.70
CA GLU A 436 -20.54 27.48 7.93
C GLU A 436 -20.66 25.99 8.21
N LYS A 437 -19.57 25.37 8.65
CA LYS A 437 -19.53 23.97 9.05
C LYS A 437 -20.53 23.72 10.17
N ASN A 438 -21.45 22.78 9.98
CA ASN A 438 -22.49 22.47 10.96
C ASN A 438 -22.91 21.01 10.90
N GLN A 439 -22.43 20.22 11.85
CA GLN A 439 -22.68 18.79 11.91
C GLN A 439 -24.16 18.43 12.10
N GLU A 440 -24.89 19.19 12.92
CA GLU A 440 -26.32 18.92 13.15
C GLU A 440 -27.15 19.12 11.88
N LYS A 441 -26.91 20.22 11.15
CA LYS A 441 -27.58 20.46 9.86
C LYS A 441 -27.19 19.42 8.83
N SER A 442 -25.93 18.98 8.80
CA SER A 442 -25.47 17.91 7.94
C SER A 442 -26.27 16.62 8.16
N GLU A 443 -26.37 16.17 9.42
CA GLU A 443 -27.11 14.96 9.77
C GLU A 443 -28.61 15.07 9.45
N ASN A 444 -29.22 16.24 9.68
CA ASN A 444 -30.63 16.49 9.33
C ASN A 444 -30.84 16.42 7.80
N CYS A 445 -29.91 16.97 7.01
CA CYS A 445 -29.97 16.89 5.54
C CYS A 445 -29.79 15.46 5.04
N TYR A 446 -28.85 14.70 5.59
CA TYR A 446 -28.68 13.29 5.24
C TYR A 446 -29.91 12.44 5.62
N ARG A 447 -30.52 12.70 6.78
CA ARG A 447 -31.76 12.01 7.16
C ARG A 447 -32.91 12.34 6.22
N ALA A 448 -33.05 13.60 5.80
CA ALA A 448 -34.05 14.02 4.81
C ALA A 448 -33.79 13.35 3.45
N ALA A 449 -32.54 13.27 3.02
CA ALA A 449 -32.15 12.58 1.79
C ALA A 449 -32.51 11.08 1.84
N PHE A 450 -32.15 10.40 2.93
CA PHE A 450 -32.43 8.99 3.13
C PHE A 450 -33.94 8.68 3.08
N LEU A 451 -34.77 9.43 3.82
CA LEU A 451 -36.22 9.29 3.78
C LEU A 451 -36.79 9.59 2.39
N GLY A 452 -36.22 10.58 1.69
CA GLY A 452 -36.60 10.93 0.33
C GLY A 452 -36.29 9.79 -0.65
N PHE A 453 -35.12 9.18 -0.55
CA PHE A 453 -34.75 8.02 -1.37
C PHE A 453 -35.64 6.80 -1.11
N LEU A 454 -35.95 6.49 0.14
CA LEU A 454 -36.90 5.42 0.47
C LEU A 454 -38.33 5.68 -0.09
N ASN A 455 -38.73 6.95 -0.20
CA ASN A 455 -40.01 7.29 -0.83
C ASN A 455 -39.96 7.15 -2.35
N LEU A 456 -38.82 7.45 -2.95
CA LEU A 456 -38.62 7.24 -4.39
C LEU A 456 -38.57 5.74 -4.73
N GLU A 457 -37.89 4.93 -3.93
CA GLU A 457 -37.82 3.47 -4.11
C GLU A 457 -39.19 2.78 -4.22
N LYS A 458 -40.18 3.29 -3.53
CA LYS A 458 -41.57 2.77 -3.59
C LYS A 458 -42.25 2.97 -4.95
N LYS A 459 -41.66 3.78 -5.84
CA LYS A 459 -42.30 4.20 -7.10
C LYS A 459 -41.61 3.61 -8.33
N SER A 460 -40.42 3.11 -8.22
CA SER A 460 -39.65 2.65 -9.38
C SER A 460 -38.56 1.65 -8.96
N LYS A 461 -38.26 0.76 -9.90
CA LYS A 461 -37.11 -0.16 -9.83
C LYS A 461 -35.91 0.57 -10.44
N ASP A 462 -35.05 1.13 -9.57
CA ASP A 462 -33.87 1.91 -9.98
C ASP A 462 -32.64 1.37 -9.24
N ASP A 463 -31.72 0.76 -10.01
CA ASP A 463 -30.49 0.16 -9.51
C ASP A 463 -29.59 1.19 -8.83
N THR A 464 -29.54 2.39 -9.37
CA THR A 464 -28.77 3.52 -8.85
C THR A 464 -29.32 4.00 -7.49
N LEU A 465 -30.65 4.05 -7.38
CA LEU A 465 -31.31 4.43 -6.14
C LEU A 465 -31.08 3.38 -5.05
N TRP A 466 -31.18 2.09 -5.39
CA TRP A 466 -30.86 0.99 -4.47
C TRP A 466 -29.41 1.01 -4.03
N TYR A 467 -28.49 1.28 -4.97
CA TYR A 467 -27.08 1.45 -4.64
C TYR A 467 -26.88 2.58 -3.61
N ARG A 468 -27.50 3.75 -3.80
CA ARG A 468 -27.43 4.87 -2.85
C ARG A 468 -27.96 4.49 -1.47
N ILE A 469 -29.14 3.88 -1.40
CA ILE A 469 -29.75 3.43 -0.14
C ILE A 469 -28.83 2.40 0.53
N GLY A 470 -28.28 1.45 -0.24
CA GLY A 470 -27.33 0.47 0.25
C GLY A 470 -26.09 1.10 0.86
N CYS A 471 -25.49 2.08 0.21
CA CYS A 471 -24.33 2.82 0.72
C CYS A 471 -24.68 3.63 1.98
N MET A 472 -25.88 4.24 2.04
CA MET A 472 -26.31 4.98 3.22
C MET A 472 -26.47 4.06 4.45
N TYR A 473 -27.01 2.85 4.27
CA TYR A 473 -27.01 1.83 5.33
C TYR A 473 -25.62 1.34 5.69
N LEU A 474 -24.74 1.14 4.69
CA LEU A 474 -23.38 0.64 4.91
C LEU A 474 -22.56 1.57 5.80
N HIS A 475 -22.72 2.88 5.60
CA HIS A 475 -21.92 3.91 6.28
C HIS A 475 -22.69 4.65 7.39
N GLY A 476 -23.94 4.33 7.63
CA GLY A 476 -24.76 5.02 8.64
C GLY A 476 -25.06 6.47 8.28
N ILE A 477 -25.18 6.80 6.98
CA ILE A 477 -25.43 8.16 6.52
C ILE A 477 -26.94 8.46 6.56
N GLY A 478 -27.37 9.34 7.45
CA GLY A 478 -28.77 9.69 7.64
C GLY A 478 -29.64 8.58 8.25
N THR A 479 -29.04 7.47 8.62
CA THR A 479 -29.64 6.31 9.28
C THR A 479 -28.61 5.64 10.17
N GLU A 480 -28.99 4.67 11.00
CA GLU A 480 -28.02 3.81 11.68
C GLU A 480 -27.38 2.85 10.69
N ALA A 481 -26.09 2.57 10.89
CA ALA A 481 -25.37 1.61 10.06
C ALA A 481 -25.96 0.21 10.23
N ASP A 482 -26.26 -0.45 9.10
CA ASP A 482 -26.88 -1.80 9.07
C ASP A 482 -26.34 -2.57 7.86
N GLU A 483 -25.31 -3.39 8.11
CA GLU A 483 -24.67 -4.19 7.04
C GLU A 483 -25.64 -5.16 6.37
N THR A 484 -26.65 -5.67 7.09
CA THR A 484 -27.62 -6.62 6.52
C THR A 484 -28.55 -5.93 5.52
N LYS A 485 -29.04 -4.73 5.85
CA LYS A 485 -29.83 -3.94 4.91
C LYS A 485 -28.99 -3.41 3.77
N ALA A 486 -27.74 -3.00 4.04
CA ALA A 486 -26.81 -2.60 3.01
C ALA A 486 -26.61 -3.73 2.00
N GLU A 487 -26.32 -4.96 2.47
CA GLU A 487 -26.17 -6.14 1.61
C GLU A 487 -27.43 -6.40 0.78
N HIS A 488 -28.62 -6.30 1.38
CA HIS A 488 -29.88 -6.48 0.67
C HIS A 488 -30.04 -5.49 -0.49
N TYR A 489 -29.88 -4.18 -0.23
CA TYR A 489 -30.05 -3.16 -1.27
C TYR A 489 -28.94 -3.19 -2.33
N LEU A 490 -27.69 -3.43 -1.92
CA LEU A 490 -26.58 -3.56 -2.86
C LEU A 490 -26.72 -4.81 -3.75
N THR A 491 -27.23 -5.94 -3.20
CA THR A 491 -27.53 -7.14 -4.00
C THR A 491 -28.62 -6.84 -5.02
N LYS A 492 -29.68 -6.17 -4.61
CA LYS A 492 -30.74 -5.72 -5.51
C LYS A 492 -30.20 -4.88 -6.67
N ALA A 493 -29.34 -3.91 -6.36
CA ALA A 493 -28.71 -3.06 -7.37
C ALA A 493 -27.74 -3.85 -8.28
N SER A 494 -26.95 -4.76 -7.71
CA SER A 494 -26.01 -5.61 -8.46
C SER A 494 -26.74 -6.56 -9.41
N ASP A 495 -27.85 -7.16 -8.98
CA ASP A 495 -28.66 -8.05 -9.80
C ASP A 495 -29.28 -7.34 -11.02
N TYR A 496 -29.47 -6.01 -10.93
CA TYR A 496 -29.87 -5.14 -12.03
C TYR A 496 -28.69 -4.54 -12.82
N GLY A 497 -27.47 -5.06 -12.60
CA GLY A 497 -26.30 -4.73 -13.39
C GLY A 497 -25.51 -3.51 -12.93
N ASN A 498 -25.75 -3.00 -11.71
CA ASN A 498 -25.01 -1.87 -11.18
C ASN A 498 -23.58 -2.27 -10.78
N ALA A 499 -22.58 -1.86 -11.58
CA ALA A 499 -21.17 -2.18 -11.35
C ALA A 499 -20.63 -1.68 -10.00
N HIS A 500 -21.10 -0.52 -9.55
CA HIS A 500 -20.67 0.06 -8.27
C HIS A 500 -21.24 -0.73 -7.09
N ALA A 501 -22.47 -1.24 -7.21
CA ALA A 501 -23.06 -2.09 -6.19
C ALA A 501 -22.33 -3.42 -6.06
N SER A 502 -22.00 -4.06 -7.20
CA SER A 502 -21.18 -5.28 -7.23
C SER A 502 -19.83 -5.06 -6.55
N TYR A 503 -19.17 -3.94 -6.82
CA TYR A 503 -17.92 -3.55 -6.19
C TYR A 503 -18.06 -3.36 -4.67
N GLN A 504 -19.08 -2.65 -4.19
CA GLN A 504 -19.30 -2.43 -2.75
C GLN A 504 -19.64 -3.73 -2.00
N LEU A 505 -20.44 -4.62 -2.60
CA LEU A 505 -20.71 -5.96 -2.05
C LEU A 505 -19.42 -6.77 -1.90
N ALA A 506 -18.60 -6.77 -2.93
CA ALA A 506 -17.32 -7.47 -2.87
C ALA A 506 -16.42 -6.93 -1.76
N ARG A 507 -16.34 -5.61 -1.62
CA ARG A 507 -15.59 -4.96 -0.52
C ARG A 507 -16.15 -5.33 0.85
N LEU A 508 -17.45 -5.33 1.01
CA LEU A 508 -18.12 -5.73 2.25
C LEU A 508 -17.72 -7.16 2.64
N TYR A 509 -17.80 -8.11 1.71
CA TYR A 509 -17.44 -9.50 1.95
C TYR A 509 -15.94 -9.68 2.23
N ILE A 510 -15.05 -9.04 1.45
CA ILE A 510 -13.62 -9.06 1.68
C ILE A 510 -13.28 -8.51 3.07
N ARG A 511 -13.92 -7.41 3.50
CA ARG A 511 -13.73 -6.83 4.84
C ARG A 511 -14.17 -7.80 5.94
N GLN A 512 -15.36 -8.38 5.83
CA GLN A 512 -15.89 -9.34 6.81
C GLN A 512 -14.98 -10.56 6.96
N GLU A 513 -14.50 -11.12 5.83
CA GLU A 513 -13.64 -12.30 5.85
C GLU A 513 -12.20 -11.98 6.30
N SER A 514 -11.68 -10.79 6.00
CA SER A 514 -10.39 -10.30 6.53
C SER A 514 -10.43 -10.10 8.05
N GLN A 515 -11.55 -9.59 8.58
CA GLN A 515 -11.74 -9.42 10.03
C GLN A 515 -11.77 -10.75 10.79
N LYS A 516 -12.29 -11.81 10.18
CA LYS A 516 -12.24 -13.17 10.78
C LYS A 516 -10.80 -13.68 10.90
N LEU A 517 -9.93 -13.36 9.94
CA LEU A 517 -8.51 -13.72 9.99
C LEU A 517 -7.72 -12.96 11.04
N SER A 518 -8.08 -11.69 11.30
CA SER A 518 -7.39 -10.82 12.26
C SER A 518 -7.95 -10.93 13.68
N GLY A 519 -9.14 -11.52 13.88
CA GLY A 519 -9.83 -11.60 15.15
C GLY A 519 -9.41 -12.80 16.00
N GLU A 520 -9.56 -12.67 17.34
CA GLU A 520 -9.24 -13.74 18.33
C GLU A 520 -10.16 -15.00 18.21
N SER A 521 -11.18 -14.96 17.37
CA SER A 521 -12.17 -16.04 17.27
C SER A 521 -11.70 -17.27 16.47
N GLY A 522 -10.58 -17.21 15.78
CA GLY A 522 -10.00 -18.36 15.06
C GLY A 522 -10.91 -19.02 14.02
N THR A 523 -11.97 -18.33 13.55
CA THR A 523 -12.87 -18.85 12.54
C THR A 523 -12.24 -18.75 11.17
N ALA A 524 -12.19 -19.87 10.44
CA ALA A 524 -11.68 -19.90 9.07
C ALA A 524 -12.54 -18.98 8.16
N PRO A 525 -11.92 -18.31 7.16
CA PRO A 525 -12.64 -17.53 6.17
C PRO A 525 -13.62 -18.40 5.37
N ASP A 526 -14.74 -17.83 4.99
CA ASP A 526 -15.68 -18.44 4.07
C ASP A 526 -15.21 -18.25 2.62
N TYR A 527 -14.54 -19.24 2.09
CA TYR A 527 -14.02 -19.22 0.72
C TYR A 527 -15.11 -19.11 -0.35
N ALA A 528 -16.35 -19.54 -0.07
CA ALA A 528 -17.47 -19.38 -1.00
C ALA A 528 -17.88 -17.90 -1.10
N LYS A 529 -17.90 -17.16 0.03
CA LYS A 529 -18.10 -15.71 0.03
C LYS A 529 -16.97 -14.96 -0.68
N ILE A 530 -15.72 -15.38 -0.47
CA ILE A 530 -14.57 -14.78 -1.13
C ILE A 530 -14.66 -15.00 -2.65
N ALA A 531 -14.98 -16.21 -3.10
CA ALA A 531 -15.14 -16.50 -4.53
C ALA A 531 -16.27 -15.67 -5.15
N LYS A 532 -17.39 -15.45 -4.42
CA LYS A 532 -18.47 -14.57 -4.85
C LYS A 532 -18.03 -13.11 -4.96
N ALA A 533 -17.25 -12.66 -3.97
CA ALA A 533 -16.69 -11.29 -3.99
C ALA A 533 -15.74 -11.07 -5.19
N VAL A 534 -14.87 -12.05 -5.48
CA VAL A 534 -13.98 -11.99 -6.66
C VAL A 534 -14.79 -11.91 -7.95
N LYS A 535 -15.85 -12.73 -8.07
CA LYS A 535 -16.74 -12.71 -9.25
C LYS A 535 -17.39 -11.34 -9.44
N TRP A 536 -17.92 -10.74 -8.38
CA TRP A 536 -18.50 -9.39 -8.44
C TRP A 536 -17.48 -8.32 -8.82
N LEU A 537 -16.23 -8.44 -8.33
CA LEU A 537 -15.16 -7.53 -8.76
C LEU A 537 -14.84 -7.72 -10.26
N GLU A 538 -14.79 -8.96 -10.75
CA GLU A 538 -14.57 -9.25 -12.17
C GLU A 538 -15.71 -8.71 -13.05
N GLU A 539 -16.97 -8.87 -12.63
CA GLU A 539 -18.15 -8.31 -13.31
C GLU A 539 -18.11 -6.78 -13.34
N SER A 540 -17.76 -6.15 -12.21
CA SER A 540 -17.62 -4.69 -12.11
C SER A 540 -16.44 -4.17 -12.95
N ALA A 541 -15.31 -4.88 -12.95
CA ALA A 541 -14.14 -4.55 -13.76
C ALA A 541 -14.40 -4.72 -15.27
N ALA A 542 -15.25 -5.68 -15.67
CA ALA A 542 -15.69 -5.86 -17.04
C ALA A 542 -16.52 -4.66 -17.55
N GLN A 543 -17.18 -3.95 -16.64
CA GLN A 543 -17.90 -2.71 -16.92
C GLN A 543 -17.00 -1.45 -16.79
N GLU A 544 -15.68 -1.63 -16.91
CA GLU A 544 -14.68 -0.56 -16.89
C GLU A 544 -14.61 0.22 -15.55
N ASN A 545 -15.00 -0.41 -14.42
CA ASN A 545 -14.86 0.21 -13.11
C ASN A 545 -13.40 0.11 -12.61
N PRO A 546 -12.64 1.22 -12.57
CA PRO A 546 -11.22 1.19 -12.20
C PRO A 546 -11.00 0.84 -10.73
N PHE A 547 -11.99 1.04 -9.87
CA PHE A 547 -11.90 0.68 -8.46
C PHE A 547 -11.98 -0.84 -8.26
N ALA A 548 -12.76 -1.53 -9.09
CA ALA A 548 -12.84 -2.98 -9.08
C ALA A 548 -11.53 -3.62 -9.56
N ASP A 549 -10.95 -3.08 -10.65
CA ASP A 549 -9.62 -3.48 -11.11
C ASP A 549 -8.55 -3.24 -10.04
N TYR A 550 -8.58 -2.10 -9.39
CA TYR A 550 -7.66 -1.81 -8.30
C TYR A 550 -7.80 -2.80 -7.12
N ALA A 551 -9.04 -3.11 -6.71
CA ALA A 551 -9.31 -4.07 -5.65
C ALA A 551 -8.84 -5.48 -6.01
N LEU A 552 -9.07 -5.95 -7.24
CA LEU A 552 -8.55 -7.23 -7.75
C LEU A 552 -7.03 -7.25 -7.75
N GLY A 553 -6.40 -6.19 -8.22
CA GLY A 553 -4.95 -6.07 -8.24
C GLY A 553 -4.33 -6.17 -6.85
N ARG A 554 -4.92 -5.50 -5.86
CA ARG A 554 -4.51 -5.62 -4.45
C ARG A 554 -4.72 -7.03 -3.91
N LEU A 555 -5.89 -7.61 -4.14
CA LEU A 555 -6.27 -8.93 -3.63
C LEU A 555 -5.29 -10.02 -4.11
N TYR A 556 -4.95 -10.02 -5.41
CA TYR A 556 -3.96 -10.94 -5.98
C TYR A 556 -2.53 -10.66 -5.53
N ARG A 557 -2.17 -9.39 -5.28
CA ARG A 557 -0.84 -9.04 -4.76
C ARG A 557 -0.66 -9.48 -3.31
N GLU A 558 -1.64 -9.22 -2.47
CA GLU A 558 -1.58 -9.56 -1.03
C GLU A 558 -1.59 -11.07 -0.79
N GLY A 559 -2.36 -11.84 -1.56
CA GLY A 559 -2.42 -13.28 -1.48
C GLY A 559 -2.90 -13.81 -0.12
N ILE A 560 -3.74 -13.04 0.60
CA ILE A 560 -4.22 -13.38 1.95
C ILE A 560 -5.52 -14.21 1.86
N LEU A 561 -6.49 -13.70 1.11
CA LEU A 561 -7.80 -14.34 0.91
C LEU A 561 -7.86 -15.20 -0.34
N VAL A 562 -7.03 -14.89 -1.32
CA VAL A 562 -6.85 -15.65 -2.56
C VAL A 562 -5.39 -16.00 -2.75
N ALA A 563 -5.08 -16.99 -3.59
CA ALA A 563 -3.70 -17.31 -3.91
C ALA A 563 -3.01 -16.09 -4.56
N ALA A 564 -1.80 -15.76 -4.09
CA ALA A 564 -1.03 -14.65 -4.66
C ALA A 564 -0.70 -14.94 -6.14
N ASP A 565 -1.01 -13.97 -7.00
CA ASP A 565 -0.77 -14.03 -8.43
C ASP A 565 -0.29 -12.65 -8.92
N MET A 566 1.01 -12.51 -9.08
CA MET A 566 1.61 -11.22 -9.44
C MET A 566 1.28 -10.81 -10.88
N GLU A 567 1.08 -11.77 -11.79
CA GLU A 567 0.72 -11.45 -13.18
C GLU A 567 -0.68 -10.85 -13.24
N LYS A 568 -1.65 -11.47 -12.56
CA LYS A 568 -3.00 -10.90 -12.43
C LYS A 568 -3.00 -9.57 -11.68
N ALA A 569 -2.23 -9.47 -10.60
CA ALA A 569 -2.11 -8.23 -9.84
C ALA A 569 -1.65 -7.07 -10.74
N VAL A 570 -0.57 -7.25 -11.49
CA VAL A 570 -0.05 -6.23 -12.42
C VAL A 570 -1.04 -5.95 -13.55
N PHE A 571 -1.72 -6.97 -14.09
CA PHE A 571 -2.73 -6.79 -15.14
C PHE A 571 -3.86 -5.87 -14.69
N HIS A 572 -4.48 -6.15 -13.54
CA HIS A 572 -5.58 -5.35 -13.02
C HIS A 572 -5.14 -3.97 -12.56
N LEU A 573 -3.99 -3.87 -11.86
CA LEU A 573 -3.45 -2.57 -11.47
C LEU A 573 -3.13 -1.68 -12.68
N LYS A 574 -2.68 -2.26 -13.78
CA LYS A 574 -2.41 -1.51 -15.02
C LYS A 574 -3.69 -0.98 -15.64
N ARG A 575 -4.76 -1.79 -15.72
CA ARG A 575 -6.06 -1.32 -16.21
C ARG A 575 -6.58 -0.16 -15.36
N ALA A 576 -6.54 -0.30 -14.03
CA ALA A 576 -6.94 0.77 -13.12
C ALA A 576 -6.08 2.03 -13.27
N ALA A 577 -4.76 1.88 -13.41
CA ALA A 577 -3.83 2.99 -13.58
C ALA A 577 -4.02 3.73 -14.91
N ASP A 578 -4.27 3.00 -15.99
CA ASP A 578 -4.54 3.53 -17.33
C ASP A 578 -5.89 4.27 -17.36
N ALA A 579 -6.86 3.83 -16.55
CA ALA A 579 -8.12 4.54 -16.30
C ALA A 579 -7.99 5.76 -15.34
N GLY A 580 -6.76 6.06 -14.88
CA GLY A 580 -6.47 7.25 -14.09
C GLY A 580 -6.51 7.04 -12.56
N ASN A 581 -6.68 5.84 -12.04
CA ASN A 581 -6.67 5.59 -10.60
C ASN A 581 -5.27 5.85 -10.01
N SER A 582 -5.15 6.90 -9.17
CA SER A 582 -3.87 7.34 -8.62
C SER A 582 -3.24 6.34 -7.64
N TYR A 583 -4.06 5.56 -6.93
CA TYR A 583 -3.57 4.51 -6.04
C TYR A 583 -3.02 3.32 -6.82
N ALA A 584 -3.67 2.94 -7.93
CA ALA A 584 -3.15 1.90 -8.82
C ALA A 584 -1.82 2.33 -9.46
N GLN A 585 -1.71 3.58 -9.89
CA GLN A 585 -0.46 4.16 -10.40
C GLN A 585 0.64 4.11 -9.34
N TYR A 586 0.34 4.47 -8.10
CA TYR A 586 1.27 4.39 -6.98
C TYR A 586 1.71 2.94 -6.71
N GLN A 587 0.77 1.99 -6.64
CA GLN A 587 1.07 0.58 -6.41
C GLN A 587 1.93 -0.03 -7.52
N LEU A 588 1.65 0.29 -8.79
CA LEU A 588 2.52 -0.12 -9.90
C LEU A 588 3.91 0.48 -9.79
N GLY A 589 4.00 1.75 -9.41
CA GLY A 589 5.29 2.40 -9.14
C GLY A 589 6.09 1.65 -8.08
N LYS A 590 5.45 1.20 -7.00
CA LYS A 590 6.09 0.36 -5.96
C LYS A 590 6.54 -0.99 -6.50
N ILE A 591 5.67 -1.68 -7.25
CA ILE A 591 5.97 -2.99 -7.84
C ILE A 591 7.18 -2.90 -8.76
N TYR A 592 7.24 -1.88 -9.64
CA TYR A 592 8.36 -1.71 -10.56
C TYR A 592 9.68 -1.23 -9.90
N LEU A 593 9.66 -0.90 -8.61
CA LEU A 593 10.89 -0.68 -7.82
C LEU A 593 11.40 -1.97 -7.15
N GLU A 594 10.59 -3.03 -7.04
CA GLU A 594 10.97 -4.31 -6.46
C GLU A 594 11.99 -5.06 -7.35
N GLU A 595 12.89 -5.85 -6.75
CA GLU A 595 13.99 -6.52 -7.48
C GLU A 595 13.50 -7.44 -8.61
N ASP A 596 12.39 -8.18 -8.38
CA ASP A 596 11.89 -9.18 -9.32
C ASP A 596 11.19 -8.59 -10.55
N THR A 597 10.65 -7.37 -10.42
CA THR A 597 9.86 -6.68 -11.45
C THR A 597 10.50 -5.35 -11.86
N ARG A 598 11.78 -5.17 -11.53
CA ARG A 598 12.48 -3.90 -11.61
C ARG A 598 12.41 -3.24 -12.98
N ASN A 599 11.73 -2.10 -13.04
CA ASN A 599 11.63 -1.24 -14.22
C ASN A 599 11.56 0.24 -13.77
N ILE A 600 12.72 0.83 -13.53
CA ILE A 600 12.83 2.19 -12.99
C ILE A 600 12.12 3.25 -13.85
N PRO A 601 12.28 3.26 -15.20
CA PRO A 601 11.55 4.23 -16.02
C PRO A 601 10.02 4.15 -15.84
N ALA A 602 9.45 2.95 -15.84
CA ALA A 602 8.01 2.75 -15.62
C ALA A 602 7.60 3.16 -14.20
N ALA A 603 8.40 2.80 -13.19
CA ALA A 603 8.15 3.19 -11.80
C ALA A 603 8.03 4.72 -11.66
N ILE A 604 9.00 5.45 -12.21
CA ILE A 604 9.00 6.91 -12.15
C ILE A 604 7.83 7.51 -12.94
N GLN A 605 7.50 6.94 -14.09
CA GLN A 605 6.34 7.38 -14.87
C GLN A 605 5.05 7.28 -14.07
N TYR A 606 4.74 6.10 -13.50
CA TYR A 606 3.50 5.89 -12.74
C TYR A 606 3.49 6.69 -11.43
N LEU A 607 4.60 6.76 -10.68
CA LEU A 607 4.69 7.61 -9.50
C LEU A 607 4.48 9.09 -9.84
N THR A 608 5.00 9.56 -10.97
CA THR A 608 4.80 10.95 -11.42
C THR A 608 3.34 11.22 -11.79
N LEU A 609 2.67 10.28 -12.45
CA LEU A 609 1.24 10.40 -12.77
C LEU A 609 0.41 10.46 -11.49
N ALA A 610 0.68 9.60 -10.51
CA ALA A 610 0.00 9.61 -9.23
C ALA A 610 0.26 10.93 -8.45
N ALA A 611 1.51 11.40 -8.41
CA ALA A 611 1.86 12.64 -7.74
C ALA A 611 1.16 13.87 -8.36
N LYS A 612 1.01 13.93 -9.69
CA LYS A 612 0.24 14.97 -10.39
C LYS A 612 -1.23 15.00 -9.94
N GLN A 613 -1.79 13.86 -9.57
CA GLN A 613 -3.13 13.73 -9.01
C GLN A 613 -3.16 13.97 -7.48
N LYS A 614 -2.13 14.60 -6.92
CA LYS A 614 -1.98 14.90 -5.48
C LYS A 614 -1.93 13.64 -4.60
N ASN A 615 -1.51 12.49 -5.12
CA ASN A 615 -1.22 11.33 -4.30
C ASN A 615 0.05 11.60 -3.49
N GLU A 616 -0.13 11.82 -2.18
CA GLU A 616 0.94 12.21 -1.26
C GLU A 616 2.03 11.16 -1.12
N PHE A 617 1.66 9.88 -1.15
CA PHE A 617 2.61 8.77 -1.03
C PHE A 617 3.51 8.65 -2.26
N ALA A 618 2.94 8.87 -3.45
CA ALA A 618 3.70 8.88 -4.69
C ALA A 618 4.69 10.06 -4.73
N ALA A 619 4.24 11.24 -4.33
CA ALA A 619 5.09 12.42 -4.24
C ALA A 619 6.22 12.21 -3.20
N TYR A 620 5.89 11.70 -2.03
CA TYR A 620 6.89 11.38 -1.01
C TYR A 620 7.92 10.35 -1.50
N ARG A 621 7.45 9.27 -2.17
CA ARG A 621 8.33 8.23 -2.73
C ARG A 621 9.29 8.78 -3.78
N LEU A 622 8.81 9.62 -4.69
CA LEU A 622 9.66 10.34 -5.66
C LEU A 622 10.68 11.22 -4.96
N GLY A 623 10.27 11.97 -3.95
CA GLY A 623 11.17 12.78 -3.15
C GLY A 623 12.29 11.96 -2.50
N LYS A 624 11.97 10.79 -1.95
CA LYS A 624 12.97 9.84 -1.40
C LYS A 624 13.94 9.34 -2.48
N ILE A 625 13.44 8.92 -3.64
CA ILE A 625 14.25 8.40 -4.75
C ILE A 625 15.26 9.46 -5.21
N TYR A 626 14.83 10.69 -5.45
CA TYR A 626 15.73 11.77 -5.89
C TYR A 626 16.69 12.23 -4.79
N LEU A 627 16.33 12.09 -3.52
CA LEU A 627 17.19 12.46 -2.39
C LEU A 627 18.26 11.41 -2.13
N ALA A 628 17.92 10.12 -2.22
CA ALA A 628 18.83 9.00 -2.04
C ALA A 628 19.87 8.93 -3.17
N GLY A 629 19.42 9.01 -4.40
CA GLY A 629 20.32 8.96 -5.58
C GLY A 629 20.77 7.55 -5.95
N GLU A 630 20.02 6.51 -5.56
CA GLU A 630 20.36 5.10 -5.82
C GLU A 630 19.75 4.60 -7.12
N GLU A 631 18.47 4.84 -7.31
CA GLU A 631 17.70 4.44 -8.49
C GLU A 631 17.92 5.40 -9.67
N LEU A 632 18.10 6.68 -9.36
CA LEU A 632 18.35 7.77 -10.28
C LEU A 632 19.47 8.66 -9.75
N PRO A 633 20.15 9.44 -10.62
CA PRO A 633 21.10 10.44 -10.16
C PRO A 633 20.45 11.39 -9.13
N LYS A 634 21.15 11.62 -8.03
CA LYS A 634 20.69 12.50 -6.97
C LYS A 634 20.33 13.88 -7.51
N ASN A 635 19.10 14.34 -7.22
CA ASN A 635 18.62 15.66 -7.60
C ASN A 635 17.88 16.31 -6.43
N THR A 636 18.57 17.16 -5.70
CA THR A 636 18.03 17.80 -4.50
C THR A 636 16.87 18.76 -4.81
N GLU A 637 16.85 19.41 -5.97
CA GLU A 637 15.77 20.32 -6.36
C GLU A 637 14.48 19.56 -6.61
N LEU A 638 14.54 18.47 -7.40
CA LEU A 638 13.38 17.60 -7.63
C LEU A 638 12.93 16.92 -6.33
N ALA A 639 13.87 16.48 -5.50
CA ALA A 639 13.55 15.89 -4.20
C ALA A 639 12.74 16.86 -3.33
N LEU A 640 13.20 18.11 -3.22
CA LEU A 640 12.49 19.16 -2.46
C LEU A 640 11.13 19.49 -3.07
N HIS A 641 11.02 19.53 -4.40
CA HIS A 641 9.75 19.78 -5.08
C HIS A 641 8.71 18.72 -4.69
N TYR A 642 9.05 17.44 -4.84
CA TYR A 642 8.12 16.36 -4.53
C TYR A 642 7.85 16.21 -3.03
N LEU A 643 8.87 16.39 -2.16
CA LEU A 643 8.66 16.38 -0.71
C LEU A 643 7.75 17.52 -0.24
N LYS A 644 7.88 18.73 -0.82
CA LYS A 644 6.98 19.85 -0.52
C LYS A 644 5.56 19.53 -0.98
N MET A 645 5.40 19.02 -2.21
CA MET A 645 4.09 18.60 -2.71
C MET A 645 3.42 17.61 -1.76
N ALA A 646 4.14 16.60 -1.26
CA ALA A 646 3.63 15.65 -0.29
C ALA A 646 3.35 16.28 1.08
N ALA A 647 4.20 17.20 1.55
CA ALA A 647 4.00 17.87 2.82
C ALA A 647 2.81 18.84 2.80
N ASP A 648 2.55 19.49 1.67
CA ASP A 648 1.43 20.40 1.47
C ASP A 648 0.09 19.66 1.42
N THR A 649 0.09 18.40 0.98
CA THR A 649 -1.09 17.51 1.04
C THR A 649 -1.28 16.87 2.41
N GLY A 650 -0.36 17.10 3.36
CA GLY A 650 -0.49 16.65 4.74
C GLY A 650 0.38 15.45 5.12
N ASN A 651 1.21 14.92 4.23
CA ASN A 651 2.03 13.76 4.53
C ASN A 651 3.05 14.03 5.64
N GLN A 652 2.84 13.43 6.81
CA GLN A 652 3.70 13.61 7.99
C GLN A 652 5.16 13.17 7.77
N TYR A 653 5.37 12.16 6.93
CA TYR A 653 6.71 11.64 6.64
C TYR A 653 7.49 12.57 5.72
N ALA A 654 6.80 13.21 4.77
CA ALA A 654 7.40 14.25 3.93
C ALA A 654 7.75 15.49 4.74
N GLN A 655 6.88 15.91 5.66
CA GLN A 655 7.14 17.00 6.60
C GLN A 655 8.37 16.70 7.47
N TYR A 656 8.43 15.50 8.04
CA TYR A 656 9.60 15.07 8.79
C TYR A 656 10.89 15.04 7.94
N ALA A 657 10.82 14.53 6.70
CA ALA A 657 11.96 14.50 5.78
C ALA A 657 12.46 15.91 5.44
N LEU A 658 11.55 16.86 5.17
CA LEU A 658 11.89 18.26 4.94
C LEU A 658 12.51 18.92 6.17
N GLY A 659 11.94 18.69 7.35
CA GLY A 659 12.53 19.16 8.62
C GLY A 659 13.98 18.73 8.74
N LYS A 660 14.30 17.46 8.43
CA LYS A 660 15.68 16.95 8.44
C LYS A 660 16.57 17.62 7.38
N VAL A 661 16.05 17.79 6.16
CA VAL A 661 16.81 18.41 5.07
C VAL A 661 17.21 19.83 5.41
N TYR A 662 16.27 20.65 5.92
CA TYR A 662 16.55 22.04 6.31
C TYR A 662 17.39 22.15 7.59
N LEU A 663 17.22 21.24 8.55
CA LEU A 663 18.02 21.22 9.77
C LEU A 663 19.51 20.98 9.47
N ILE A 664 19.82 20.08 8.55
CA ILE A 664 21.20 19.71 8.20
C ILE A 664 21.83 20.70 7.22
N GLY A 665 21.05 21.23 6.31
CA GLY A 665 21.53 22.20 5.33
C GLY A 665 22.51 21.62 4.28
N LYS A 666 22.48 20.28 4.04
CA LYS A 666 23.35 19.64 3.02
C LYS A 666 22.70 19.78 1.64
N ASN A 667 23.35 20.45 0.71
CA ASN A 667 22.87 20.81 -0.63
C ASN A 667 21.65 21.75 -0.65
N VAL A 668 21.25 22.30 0.49
CA VAL A 668 20.28 23.38 0.66
C VAL A 668 20.80 24.33 1.72
N GLN A 669 20.34 25.56 1.72
CA GLN A 669 20.63 26.47 2.81
C GLN A 669 20.01 25.94 4.10
N GLN A 670 20.81 25.87 5.16
CA GLN A 670 20.32 25.50 6.49
C GLN A 670 19.31 26.53 6.97
N ASP A 671 18.15 26.06 7.39
CA ASP A 671 17.07 26.89 7.95
C ASP A 671 16.44 26.17 9.14
N LYS A 672 16.82 26.59 10.34
CA LYS A 672 16.37 25.97 11.59
C LYS A 672 14.92 26.33 11.92
N GLU A 673 14.45 27.52 11.54
CA GLU A 673 13.07 27.94 11.81
C GLU A 673 12.11 27.12 10.94
N LEU A 674 12.40 27.03 9.66
CA LEU A 674 11.62 26.21 8.73
C LEU A 674 11.67 24.72 9.09
N ALA A 675 12.82 24.23 9.55
CA ALA A 675 12.95 22.85 10.05
C ALA A 675 12.05 22.58 11.26
N TYR A 676 12.01 23.53 12.20
CA TYR A 676 11.14 23.46 13.38
C TYR A 676 9.67 23.39 12.99
N ASP A 677 9.23 24.26 12.06
CA ASP A 677 7.84 24.29 11.59
C ASP A 677 7.42 22.98 10.94
N TYR A 678 8.29 22.37 10.13
CA TYR A 678 8.02 21.09 9.52
C TYR A 678 7.96 19.94 10.55
N PHE A 679 8.85 19.94 11.55
CA PHE A 679 8.77 18.97 12.64
C PHE A 679 7.50 19.15 13.48
N LEU A 680 7.09 20.39 13.75
CA LEU A 680 5.87 20.68 14.48
C LEU A 680 4.64 20.12 13.76
N LYS A 681 4.48 20.42 12.47
CA LYS A 681 3.39 19.87 11.64
C LYS A 681 3.37 18.36 11.61
N SER A 682 4.54 17.73 11.52
CA SER A 682 4.68 16.28 11.51
C SER A 682 4.33 15.66 12.87
N ALA A 683 4.74 16.27 13.98
CA ALA A 683 4.47 15.82 15.33
C ALA A 683 2.99 15.95 15.70
N GLU A 684 2.32 17.03 15.27
CA GLU A 684 0.88 17.25 15.46
C GLU A 684 0.04 16.14 14.82
N GLN A 685 0.55 15.50 13.78
CA GLN A 685 -0.06 14.33 13.14
C GLN A 685 0.33 12.99 13.79
N GLY A 686 1.06 13.02 14.89
CA GLY A 686 1.45 11.84 15.64
C GLY A 686 2.80 11.23 15.24
N ASN A 687 3.62 11.91 14.45
CA ASN A 687 4.95 11.44 14.14
C ASN A 687 5.86 11.55 15.38
N ILE A 688 6.12 10.42 16.03
CA ILE A 688 6.91 10.33 17.25
C ILE A 688 8.35 10.82 17.09
N TYR A 689 8.92 10.64 15.89
CA TYR A 689 10.29 11.07 15.58
C TYR A 689 10.39 12.59 15.49
N ALA A 690 9.37 13.22 14.89
CA ALA A 690 9.28 14.67 14.85
C ALA A 690 9.06 15.25 16.25
N ALA A 691 8.19 14.64 17.06
CA ALA A 691 7.96 15.03 18.46
C ALA A 691 9.26 14.99 19.27
N TYR A 692 10.04 13.92 19.13
CA TYR A 692 11.33 13.79 19.78
C TYR A 692 12.31 14.90 19.37
N PHE A 693 12.36 15.28 18.10
CA PHE A 693 13.20 16.40 17.64
C PHE A 693 12.81 17.71 18.31
N LEU A 694 11.52 17.94 18.50
CA LEU A 694 11.01 19.16 19.13
C LEU A 694 11.32 19.18 20.65
N GLU A 695 11.15 18.07 21.33
CA GLU A 695 11.43 17.93 22.77
C GLU A 695 12.89 18.25 23.10
N HIS A 696 13.82 17.83 22.24
CA HIS A 696 15.26 18.01 22.43
C HIS A 696 15.84 19.20 21.63
N TRP A 697 14.98 20.10 21.10
CA TRP A 697 15.40 21.16 20.19
C TRP A 697 16.44 22.12 20.78
N ASN A 698 16.29 22.46 22.06
CA ASN A 698 17.17 23.40 22.77
C ASN A 698 18.45 22.76 23.34
N ASP A 699 18.45 21.45 23.48
CA ASP A 699 19.56 20.71 24.10
C ASP A 699 20.65 20.29 23.12
N MET A 700 20.55 20.75 21.87
CA MET A 700 21.37 20.27 20.76
C MET A 700 22.51 21.19 20.35
N PRO A 701 23.73 20.82 20.69
CA PRO A 701 24.89 21.43 20.04
C PRO A 701 25.11 20.93 18.59
N HIS A 702 24.62 19.74 18.23
CA HIS A 702 24.86 19.14 16.90
C HIS A 702 23.64 18.34 16.38
N PRO A 703 23.01 18.78 15.25
CA PRO A 703 21.88 18.11 14.62
C PRO A 703 22.16 16.65 14.22
N ASP A 704 23.40 16.31 13.93
CA ASP A 704 23.84 14.97 13.52
C ASP A 704 23.67 13.92 14.63
N LEU A 705 23.83 14.32 15.89
CA LEU A 705 23.68 13.46 17.05
C LEU A 705 22.21 13.07 17.28
N LEU A 706 21.32 14.00 17.05
CA LEU A 706 19.89 13.77 17.17
C LEU A 706 19.33 12.80 16.13
N LEU A 707 19.83 12.87 14.90
CA LEU A 707 19.53 11.91 13.87
C LEU A 707 19.93 10.48 14.26
N MET A 708 21.00 10.32 15.03
CA MET A 708 21.41 9.02 15.57
C MET A 708 20.45 8.55 16.68
N ALA A 709 19.99 9.45 17.55
CA ALA A 709 19.06 9.13 18.62
C ALA A 709 17.67 8.72 18.13
N THR A 710 17.16 9.38 17.09
CA THR A 710 15.88 8.99 16.47
C THR A 710 15.95 7.61 15.83
N ARG A 711 17.10 7.20 15.31
CA ARG A 711 17.33 5.84 14.79
C ARG A 711 17.28 4.78 15.90
N LEU A 712 17.78 5.11 17.08
CA LEU A 712 17.79 4.19 18.22
C LEU A 712 16.40 4.06 18.83
N MET A 713 15.65 5.14 19.02
CA MET A 713 14.28 5.06 19.54
C MET A 713 13.43 4.12 18.70
N ARG A 714 13.58 4.16 17.42
CA ARG A 714 12.92 3.29 16.48
C ARG A 714 13.29 1.80 16.65
N HIS A 715 14.56 1.52 16.90
CA HIS A 715 14.99 0.16 17.15
C HIS A 715 14.45 -0.37 18.49
N LEU A 716 14.35 0.49 19.51
CA LEU A 716 13.74 0.18 20.80
C LEU A 716 12.22 -0.02 20.66
N GLU A 717 11.54 0.76 19.85
CA GLU A 717 10.12 0.60 19.57
C GLU A 717 9.83 -0.76 18.92
N HIS A 718 10.63 -1.15 17.93
CA HIS A 718 10.54 -2.49 17.32
C HIS A 718 10.78 -3.63 18.35
N ILE A 719 11.75 -3.48 19.25
CA ILE A 719 11.99 -4.46 20.34
C ILE A 719 10.84 -4.49 21.33
N ILE A 720 10.28 -3.33 21.68
CA ILE A 720 9.15 -3.23 22.61
C ILE A 720 7.90 -3.85 21.96
N GLU A 721 7.64 -3.57 20.69
CA GLU A 721 6.53 -4.16 19.96
C GLU A 721 6.67 -5.68 19.80
N GLU A 722 7.86 -6.20 19.47
CA GLU A 722 8.13 -7.64 19.46
C GLU A 722 7.93 -8.27 20.83
N ASN A 723 8.35 -7.61 21.90
CA ASN A 723 8.17 -8.10 23.27
C ASN A 723 6.71 -7.98 23.76
N VAL A 724 5.97 -6.95 23.33
CA VAL A 724 4.54 -6.77 23.65
C VAL A 724 3.70 -7.74 22.80
N ALA A 725 4.01 -7.89 21.52
CA ALA A 725 3.40 -8.90 20.65
C ALA A 725 3.68 -10.33 21.15
N GLY A 726 4.90 -10.61 21.59
CA GLY A 726 5.28 -11.90 22.17
C GLY A 726 4.60 -12.19 23.52
N ARG A 727 4.12 -11.18 24.26
CA ARG A 727 3.33 -11.36 25.51
C ARG A 727 1.82 -11.47 25.27
N LYS A 728 1.31 -10.95 24.13
CA LYS A 728 -0.12 -11.01 23.78
C LYS A 728 -0.49 -12.17 22.88
N SER A 729 0.47 -12.86 22.26
CA SER A 729 0.18 -13.99 21.38
C SER A 729 0.87 -15.27 21.85
N GLY A 730 0.18 -16.00 22.70
CA GLY A 730 0.28 -17.46 22.72
C GLY A 730 -0.41 -18.03 21.46
N GLY A 731 -0.18 -17.50 20.29
CA GLY A 731 -0.81 -17.96 19.07
C GLY A 731 -0.53 -17.03 17.88
N HIS A 732 0.18 -17.58 16.90
CA HIS A 732 0.44 -17.07 15.55
C HIS A 732 1.44 -15.93 15.39
N ARG A 733 2.68 -16.31 15.20
CA ARG A 733 3.67 -15.58 14.42
C ARG A 733 3.19 -15.50 12.95
N GLN A 734 2.44 -14.49 12.62
CA GLN A 734 2.26 -14.07 11.22
C GLN A 734 2.70 -12.61 11.11
N GLY A 735 3.96 -12.41 10.80
CA GLY A 735 4.57 -11.11 10.62
C GLY A 735 6.08 -11.20 10.49
N ILE A 736 6.60 -12.37 10.19
CA ILE A 736 7.99 -12.46 9.73
C ILE A 736 7.99 -11.78 8.37
N ASP A 737 8.74 -10.67 8.32
CA ASP A 737 9.08 -9.97 7.10
C ASP A 737 9.25 -10.98 5.95
N ARG A 738 8.32 -10.95 4.99
CA ARG A 738 8.34 -11.85 3.82
C ARG A 738 9.68 -11.71 3.06
N LYS A 739 10.28 -10.51 3.06
CA LYS A 739 11.63 -10.23 2.53
C LYS A 739 12.71 -11.00 3.30
N LEU A 740 12.61 -11.03 4.63
CA LEU A 740 13.55 -11.74 5.49
C LEU A 740 13.37 -13.26 5.36
N ALA A 741 12.13 -13.75 5.39
CA ALA A 741 11.82 -15.16 5.18
C ALA A 741 12.28 -15.64 3.79
N ARG A 742 12.09 -14.82 2.75
CA ARG A 742 12.55 -15.08 1.39
C ARG A 742 14.07 -15.06 1.28
N LYS A 743 14.76 -14.10 1.92
CA LYS A 743 16.23 -14.06 2.01
C LYS A 743 16.80 -15.26 2.75
N ILE A 744 16.13 -15.69 3.84
CA ILE A 744 16.50 -16.90 4.58
C ILE A 744 16.30 -18.14 3.70
N ARG A 745 15.16 -18.24 2.98
CA ARG A 745 14.86 -19.34 2.06
C ARG A 745 15.87 -19.40 0.90
N GLN A 746 16.18 -18.27 0.28
CA GLN A 746 17.20 -18.18 -0.79
C GLN A 746 18.59 -18.54 -0.26
N LYS A 747 18.93 -18.15 0.96
CA LYS A 747 20.22 -18.52 1.58
C LYS A 747 20.27 -20.00 1.94
N LYS A 748 19.18 -20.63 2.37
CA LYS A 748 19.06 -22.06 2.61
C LYS A 748 19.22 -22.85 1.30
N ILE A 749 18.57 -22.40 0.22
CA ILE A 749 18.69 -23.00 -1.12
C ILE A 749 20.11 -22.87 -1.65
N ALA A 750 20.75 -21.70 -1.54
CA ALA A 750 22.12 -21.47 -1.96
C ALA A 750 23.17 -22.27 -1.15
N GLN A 751 22.80 -22.74 0.03
CA GLN A 751 23.60 -23.61 0.90
C GLN A 751 23.30 -25.12 0.70
N GLY A 752 22.44 -25.47 -0.27
CA GLY A 752 22.16 -26.87 -0.65
C GLY A 752 21.12 -27.57 0.24
N HIS A 753 20.34 -26.83 1.04
CA HIS A 753 19.23 -27.41 1.78
C HIS A 753 18.00 -27.58 0.88
N ALA A 754 17.44 -28.79 0.85
CA ALA A 754 16.16 -29.04 0.21
C ALA A 754 15.04 -28.26 0.96
N VAL A 755 14.10 -27.71 0.20
CA VAL A 755 12.93 -27.05 0.78
C VAL A 755 12.06 -28.15 1.38
N ASP A 756 11.98 -28.24 2.70
CA ASP A 756 11.04 -29.13 3.38
C ASP A 756 9.66 -28.47 3.37
N ASP A 757 8.75 -29.00 2.56
CA ASP A 757 7.34 -28.54 2.49
C ASP A 757 6.50 -28.97 3.70
N HIS A 758 7.13 -29.52 4.76
CA HIS A 758 6.45 -30.09 5.92
C HIS A 758 6.46 -29.26 7.20
N GLU A 759 7.09 -28.08 7.25
CA GLU A 759 7.04 -27.23 8.46
C GLU A 759 5.70 -26.50 8.68
N ASP A 760 4.79 -26.51 7.73
CA ASP A 760 3.46 -25.89 7.86
C ASP A 760 2.37 -26.81 8.48
N MET A 761 2.69 -28.04 8.87
CA MET A 761 1.70 -29.00 9.38
C MET A 761 1.87 -29.44 10.86
N VAL A 762 2.72 -28.82 11.63
CA VAL A 762 2.84 -29.15 13.06
C VAL A 762 2.61 -27.93 13.94
N GLN A 763 1.37 -27.50 14.03
CA GLN A 763 0.80 -26.86 15.22
C GLN A 763 -0.74 -26.87 15.15
N THR A 764 -1.31 -28.09 15.15
CA THR A 764 -2.66 -28.31 15.67
C THR A 764 -2.62 -29.55 16.56
N GLN A 765 -2.32 -29.31 17.80
CA GLN A 765 -2.82 -30.07 18.96
C GLN A 765 -2.75 -29.20 20.19
#